data_e26cc31054cd91eaf6520f5bdba2fbee
#
_entry.id   e26cc31054cd91eaf6520f5bdba2fbee
#
_cell.length_a   1.000
_cell.length_b   1.000
_cell.length_c   1.000
_cell.angle_alpha   90.00
_cell.angle_beta   90.00
_cell.angle_gamma   90.00
#
_symmetry.space_group_name_H-M   'P 1'
#
loop_
_entity.id
_entity.type
_entity.pdbx_description
1 polymer ?
#
loop_
_entity_poly.entity_id
_entity_poly.type
_entity_poly.pdbx_seq_one_letter_code
_entity_poly.pdbx_strand_id
1 'polypeptide(L)'
;MKNVLKWALIILFFQNFALKSQIRTDTLHVIHYDIHLSVLDFSNKKIGGYAELQILAKVNNLTRINLDLHSLTVDSVKNNSDRLTFTHDGMLLAIFLTEALNCDDTITLRVYYQGVPAKDALWGGFYFAGQYAFNLGVAFTSIPHNFGRVWFPCLDYFTDKSTYSCSVRTSNNKMAICGGVLTDTTHLPDNTIIWHWELTTPIPTYLASIAVGNYVVYEDIYEGIERDIPIAIYAPPAYIDNVASSFVNLKEILRLFENSFGAYQWERVGYVLVNFSNGAMEHATNIAYPQSAVNGNLTYQSFYSHELAHSWFGNLITCEQAEEMWINEGFARYCEALVEGHFAPNENPYLDGYKCNIRALQASVLQTAHIEDGGYYALNNVPQHSTYGATSYDKGALVVHTLRNYLGDSLFFTGVKQVLENFQFKNINSKQFFDSLSHYTGVNLQNFYEGWVNQPGFLHFSIDSIRPTRTNYYQLFVRQKLNNATSFGSDNKIDITLFDEFGTQRTEQFNYSGEYGNFEMFSETPPLFAVVDFHEKMSDATIDYNYTFTQTGTYISAEAGFVCSVQRIDSAAWLRVEHNFVSPDELKNANENIFNISPNHYWRVEYLANDEFAGTFSFKFKADAPTELDYPLFSGGNSTANLVLLYRRNATDDWRIIPSVIQGNLSGMIKSMQFRPGEYTLGMGNREAAEINQKKSSTHCIVYPNPTLQNITIDCPDYQEFNNYFIYNSQG
;
A
#
# COMPACT_ATOMS: atom_id res chain seq x y z
N MET A 1 15.57 -40.60 62.39
CA MET A 1 14.49 -41.07 61.55
C MET A 1 13.98 -39.92 60.64
N LYS A 2 13.80 -40.19 59.39
CA LYS A 2 13.28 -39.40 58.30
C LYS A 2 14.28 -38.42 57.65
N ASN A 3 14.92 -38.98 56.62
CA ASN A 3 15.57 -38.29 55.53
C ASN A 3 14.55 -37.44 54.78
N VAL A 4 14.86 -36.16 54.59
CA VAL A 4 14.20 -35.29 53.61
C VAL A 4 15.25 -34.97 52.57
N LEU A 5 15.11 -35.61 51.42
CA LEU A 5 15.85 -35.37 50.20
C LEU A 5 15.52 -33.95 49.71
N LYS A 6 16.48 -33.02 49.78
CA LYS A 6 16.39 -31.74 49.10
C LYS A 6 16.70 -31.94 47.62
N TRP A 7 15.67 -31.88 46.77
CA TRP A 7 15.82 -31.71 45.34
C TRP A 7 16.22 -30.25 45.09
N ALA A 8 17.48 -30.04 44.75
CA ALA A 8 17.92 -28.77 44.20
C ALA A 8 17.44 -28.71 42.74
N LEU A 9 16.42 -27.94 42.48
CA LEU A 9 16.03 -27.56 41.13
C LEU A 9 17.07 -26.58 40.60
N ILE A 10 17.98 -27.07 39.78
CA ILE A 10 18.84 -26.22 38.95
C ILE A 10 17.92 -25.72 37.82
N ILE A 11 17.41 -24.51 37.96
CA ILE A 11 16.81 -23.76 36.88
C ILE A 11 17.98 -23.31 36.00
N LEU A 12 18.28 -24.10 34.99
CA LEU A 12 19.06 -23.66 33.84
C LEU A 12 18.23 -22.59 33.12
N PHE A 13 18.59 -21.33 33.32
CA PHE A 13 18.22 -20.26 32.41
C PHE A 13 18.88 -20.60 31.06
N PHE A 14 18.16 -21.28 30.20
CA PHE A 14 18.39 -21.20 28.77
C PHE A 14 18.04 -19.78 28.38
N GLN A 15 19.00 -18.88 28.40
CA GLN A 15 18.96 -17.75 27.51
C GLN A 15 18.88 -18.36 26.09
N ASN A 16 17.72 -18.27 25.50
CA ASN A 16 17.56 -18.41 24.06
C ASN A 16 18.36 -17.25 23.43
N PHE A 17 19.69 -17.42 23.35
CA PHE A 17 20.41 -16.84 22.24
C PHE A 17 19.84 -17.59 21.03
N ALA A 18 18.84 -16.99 20.35
CA ALA A 18 18.60 -17.29 18.98
C ALA A 18 19.96 -17.00 18.30
N LEU A 19 20.73 -18.05 18.06
CA LEU A 19 21.81 -18.01 17.08
C LEU A 19 21.10 -17.60 15.79
N LYS A 20 21.14 -16.29 15.47
CA LYS A 20 20.81 -15.87 14.10
C LYS A 20 21.69 -16.76 13.24
N SER A 21 21.08 -17.62 12.43
CA SER A 21 21.80 -18.36 11.42
C SER A 21 22.63 -17.35 10.65
N GLN A 22 23.94 -17.52 10.62
CA GLN A 22 24.84 -16.60 9.92
C GLN A 22 24.39 -16.56 8.46
N ILE A 23 23.90 -15.41 8.02
CA ILE A 23 23.47 -15.20 6.64
C ILE A 23 24.73 -15.23 5.78
N ARG A 24 24.66 -15.79 4.57
CA ARG A 24 25.84 -15.91 3.70
C ARG A 24 26.49 -14.57 3.37
N THR A 25 25.71 -13.50 3.30
CA THR A 25 26.20 -12.13 3.13
C THR A 25 27.04 -11.62 4.32
N ASP A 26 27.01 -12.29 5.47
CA ASP A 26 27.90 -12.00 6.59
C ASP A 26 29.31 -12.61 6.38
N THR A 27 29.43 -13.60 5.50
CA THR A 27 30.68 -14.33 5.27
C THR A 27 31.40 -13.95 4.00
N LEU A 28 30.66 -13.48 3.00
CA LEU A 28 31.21 -13.08 1.71
C LEU A 28 30.35 -11.98 1.04
N HIS A 29 30.94 -11.33 0.04
CA HIS A 29 30.29 -10.34 -0.81
C HIS A 29 30.78 -10.57 -2.24
N VAL A 30 29.86 -10.49 -3.22
CA VAL A 30 30.25 -10.48 -4.62
C VAL A 30 30.40 -9.04 -5.10
N ILE A 31 31.63 -8.68 -5.42
CA ILE A 31 31.97 -7.32 -5.88
C ILE A 31 31.46 -7.09 -7.30
N HIS A 32 31.66 -8.10 -8.18
CA HIS A 32 31.35 -8.01 -9.60
C HIS A 32 30.92 -9.36 -10.18
N TYR A 33 29.94 -9.33 -11.07
CA TYR A 33 29.53 -10.42 -11.92
C TYR A 33 29.89 -10.11 -13.39
N ASP A 34 30.70 -10.95 -14.04
CA ASP A 34 30.92 -10.93 -15.49
C ASP A 34 30.23 -12.16 -16.11
N ILE A 35 29.07 -11.94 -16.74
CA ILE A 35 28.17 -12.97 -17.21
C ILE A 35 28.30 -13.15 -18.71
N HIS A 36 28.79 -14.31 -19.15
CA HIS A 36 28.89 -14.69 -20.56
C HIS A 36 27.83 -15.75 -20.87
N LEU A 37 26.79 -15.36 -21.60
CA LEU A 37 25.61 -16.18 -21.82
C LEU A 37 25.32 -16.37 -23.32
N SER A 38 25.01 -17.58 -23.73
CA SER A 38 24.52 -17.92 -25.06
C SER A 38 23.03 -18.19 -25.02
N VAL A 39 22.24 -17.41 -25.77
CA VAL A 39 20.78 -17.53 -25.90
C VAL A 39 20.44 -17.79 -27.36
N LEU A 40 20.71 -19.00 -27.81
CA LEU A 40 20.55 -19.45 -29.20
C LEU A 40 19.44 -20.52 -29.36
N ASP A 41 19.20 -21.32 -28.32
CA ASP A 41 18.31 -22.48 -28.39
C ASP A 41 16.91 -22.15 -27.85
N PHE A 42 16.13 -21.41 -28.63
CA PHE A 42 14.74 -21.07 -28.32
C PHE A 42 13.81 -22.31 -28.39
N SER A 43 14.15 -23.30 -29.19
CA SER A 43 13.33 -24.50 -29.36
C SER A 43 13.31 -25.35 -28.09
N ASN A 44 14.46 -25.56 -27.47
CA ASN A 44 14.61 -26.31 -26.22
C ASN A 44 14.59 -25.37 -24.99
N LYS A 45 14.49 -24.06 -25.18
CA LYS A 45 14.45 -23.04 -24.13
C LYS A 45 15.70 -23.10 -23.23
N LYS A 46 16.88 -23.31 -23.83
CA LYS A 46 18.14 -23.48 -23.12
C LYS A 46 18.99 -22.22 -23.17
N ILE A 47 19.66 -21.98 -22.06
CA ILE A 47 20.77 -21.04 -21.94
C ILE A 47 22.04 -21.78 -21.54
N GLY A 48 23.20 -21.22 -21.80
CA GLY A 48 24.45 -21.81 -21.36
C GLY A 48 25.61 -20.84 -21.55
N GLY A 49 26.63 -21.01 -20.72
CA GLY A 49 27.80 -20.13 -20.73
C GLY A 49 28.59 -20.23 -19.44
N TYR A 50 29.09 -19.13 -18.97
CA TYR A 50 29.73 -19.03 -17.67
C TYR A 50 29.48 -17.66 -17.02
N ALA A 51 29.57 -17.63 -15.70
CA ALA A 51 29.69 -16.39 -14.94
C ALA A 51 31.02 -16.39 -14.21
N GLU A 52 31.73 -15.28 -14.28
CA GLU A 52 32.91 -15.00 -13.48
C GLU A 52 32.54 -14.07 -12.35
N LEU A 53 32.83 -14.49 -11.10
CA LEU A 53 32.46 -13.78 -9.88
C LEU A 53 33.71 -13.34 -9.16
N GLN A 54 33.85 -12.04 -8.91
CA GLN A 54 34.86 -11.49 -8.02
C GLN A 54 34.28 -11.44 -6.61
N ILE A 55 34.79 -12.28 -5.72
CA ILE A 55 34.24 -12.51 -4.35
C ILE A 55 35.22 -12.01 -3.30
N LEU A 56 34.72 -11.22 -2.35
CA LEU A 56 35.40 -10.76 -1.16
C LEU A 56 35.01 -11.65 0.03
N ALA A 57 35.98 -12.20 0.75
CA ALA A 57 35.75 -12.88 2.00
C ALA A 57 35.61 -11.86 3.13
N LYS A 58 34.58 -12.02 3.98
CA LYS A 58 34.30 -11.17 5.14
C LYS A 58 34.72 -11.83 6.46
N VAL A 59 35.14 -13.10 6.41
CA VAL A 59 35.56 -13.89 7.57
C VAL A 59 36.89 -14.57 7.32
N ASN A 60 37.60 -14.91 8.38
CA ASN A 60 38.84 -15.69 8.29
C ASN A 60 38.53 -17.18 8.10
N ASN A 61 39.50 -17.90 7.47
CA ASN A 61 39.46 -19.34 7.26
C ASN A 61 38.24 -19.79 6.42
N LEU A 62 37.81 -19.02 5.45
CA LEU A 62 36.74 -19.39 4.53
C LEU A 62 37.28 -20.45 3.56
N THR A 63 36.82 -21.69 3.70
CA THR A 63 37.25 -22.86 2.88
C THR A 63 36.19 -23.27 1.87
N ARG A 64 34.97 -22.70 1.96
CA ARG A 64 33.84 -23.04 1.09
C ARG A 64 33.03 -21.81 0.74
N ILE A 65 32.71 -21.66 -0.55
CA ILE A 65 31.82 -20.62 -1.07
C ILE A 65 30.50 -21.27 -1.48
N ASN A 66 29.39 -20.72 -0.99
CA ASN A 66 28.05 -21.20 -1.30
C ASN A 66 27.32 -20.14 -2.14
N LEU A 67 26.93 -20.49 -3.35
CA LEU A 67 26.15 -19.66 -4.28
C LEU A 67 24.78 -20.30 -4.53
N ASP A 68 23.81 -19.49 -4.92
CA ASP A 68 22.51 -19.96 -5.38
C ASP A 68 22.56 -20.18 -6.90
N LEU A 69 22.03 -21.32 -7.37
CA LEU A 69 21.81 -21.61 -8.78
C LEU A 69 20.66 -22.59 -8.89
N HIS A 70 19.52 -22.17 -9.40
CA HIS A 70 18.30 -22.98 -9.45
C HIS A 70 18.17 -23.70 -10.80
N SER A 71 18.04 -25.02 -10.75
CA SER A 71 17.68 -25.90 -11.88
C SER A 71 18.66 -25.95 -13.07
N LEU A 72 19.73 -25.18 -13.07
CA LEU A 72 20.77 -25.23 -14.10
C LEU A 72 21.86 -26.22 -13.70
N THR A 73 22.47 -26.88 -14.68
CA THR A 73 23.55 -27.83 -14.46
C THR A 73 24.89 -27.13 -14.46
N VAL A 74 25.72 -27.37 -13.46
CA VAL A 74 27.10 -26.89 -13.40
C VAL A 74 28.04 -27.88 -14.06
N ASP A 75 28.76 -27.45 -15.08
CA ASP A 75 29.71 -28.27 -15.83
C ASP A 75 31.09 -28.25 -15.15
N SER A 76 31.53 -27.11 -14.66
CA SER A 76 32.80 -26.96 -13.96
C SER A 76 32.90 -25.63 -13.23
N VAL A 77 33.75 -25.61 -12.19
CA VAL A 77 34.15 -24.39 -11.48
C VAL A 77 35.66 -24.26 -11.56
N LYS A 78 36.16 -23.06 -11.86
CA LYS A 78 37.60 -22.78 -11.96
C LYS A 78 37.96 -21.55 -11.14
N ASN A 79 39.17 -21.59 -10.56
CA ASN A 79 39.91 -20.42 -10.10
C ASN A 79 41.10 -20.25 -11.03
N ASN A 80 41.11 -19.24 -11.88
CA ASN A 80 42.05 -19.09 -12.99
C ASN A 80 42.05 -20.36 -13.89
N SER A 81 43.19 -21.09 -13.95
CA SER A 81 43.32 -22.34 -14.68
C SER A 81 42.90 -23.59 -13.89
N ASP A 82 42.83 -23.47 -12.57
CA ASP A 82 42.64 -24.59 -11.66
C ASP A 82 41.18 -24.97 -11.50
N ARG A 83 40.91 -26.27 -11.61
CA ARG A 83 39.58 -26.82 -11.45
C ARG A 83 39.31 -27.06 -9.96
N LEU A 84 38.22 -26.48 -9.46
CA LEU A 84 37.79 -26.69 -8.09
C LEU A 84 36.76 -27.82 -7.98
N THR A 85 36.74 -28.49 -6.83
CA THR A 85 35.68 -29.42 -6.50
C THR A 85 34.44 -28.67 -6.04
N PHE A 86 33.28 -29.18 -6.42
CA PHE A 86 31.99 -28.58 -6.04
C PHE A 86 30.91 -29.64 -5.85
N THR A 87 29.85 -29.29 -5.17
CA THR A 87 28.58 -30.01 -5.17
C THR A 87 27.45 -29.08 -5.55
N HIS A 88 26.46 -29.58 -6.25
CA HIS A 88 25.26 -28.83 -6.61
C HIS A 88 24.03 -29.72 -6.44
N ASP A 89 23.06 -29.32 -5.63
CA ASP A 89 21.84 -30.09 -5.35
C ASP A 89 20.63 -29.65 -6.18
N GLY A 90 20.84 -28.72 -7.12
CA GLY A 90 19.80 -28.10 -7.93
C GLY A 90 19.32 -26.75 -7.40
N MET A 91 19.80 -26.34 -6.21
CA MET A 91 19.50 -25.05 -5.60
C MET A 91 20.76 -24.35 -5.07
N LEU A 92 21.60 -25.10 -4.36
CA LEU A 92 22.82 -24.59 -3.73
C LEU A 92 24.04 -25.17 -4.43
N LEU A 93 24.92 -24.29 -4.90
CA LEU A 93 26.24 -24.59 -5.42
C LEU A 93 27.28 -24.37 -4.32
N ALA A 94 27.83 -25.45 -3.76
CA ALA A 94 28.91 -25.39 -2.78
C ALA A 94 30.26 -25.66 -3.46
N ILE A 95 31.17 -24.69 -3.39
CA ILE A 95 32.50 -24.69 -4.02
C ILE A 95 33.53 -24.83 -2.92
N PHE A 96 34.43 -25.82 -3.03
CA PHE A 96 35.48 -26.08 -2.04
C PHE A 96 36.81 -25.45 -2.53
N LEU A 97 37.34 -24.57 -1.72
CA LEU A 97 38.59 -23.87 -2.03
C LEU A 97 39.78 -24.78 -1.70
N THR A 98 40.84 -24.67 -2.51
CA THR A 98 42.10 -25.35 -2.24
C THR A 98 42.90 -24.74 -1.12
N GLU A 99 42.76 -23.43 -0.93
CA GLU A 99 43.34 -22.65 0.16
C GLU A 99 42.27 -21.83 0.83
N ALA A 100 42.36 -21.66 2.16
CA ALA A 100 41.41 -20.85 2.91
C ALA A 100 41.64 -19.36 2.66
N LEU A 101 40.55 -18.60 2.49
CA LEU A 101 40.59 -17.14 2.41
C LEU A 101 40.44 -16.55 3.81
N ASN A 102 41.12 -15.45 4.05
CA ASN A 102 40.95 -14.62 5.24
C ASN A 102 40.08 -13.41 4.93
N CYS A 103 39.64 -12.72 5.99
CA CYS A 103 38.92 -11.48 5.85
C CYS A 103 39.69 -10.51 4.92
N ASP A 104 38.97 -9.85 4.02
CA ASP A 104 39.46 -8.95 2.98
C ASP A 104 40.25 -9.61 1.82
N ASP A 105 40.44 -10.93 1.83
CA ASP A 105 40.94 -11.63 0.64
C ASP A 105 39.87 -11.66 -0.45
N THR A 106 40.34 -11.57 -1.69
CA THR A 106 39.49 -11.67 -2.89
C THR A 106 39.84 -12.92 -3.70
N ILE A 107 38.83 -13.52 -4.33
CA ILE A 107 38.99 -14.63 -5.27
C ILE A 107 38.11 -14.43 -6.49
N THR A 108 38.59 -14.82 -7.65
CA THR A 108 37.80 -14.83 -8.89
C THR A 108 37.43 -16.27 -9.25
N LEU A 109 36.15 -16.57 -9.30
CA LEU A 109 35.63 -17.88 -9.64
C LEU A 109 34.86 -17.84 -10.96
N ARG A 110 35.18 -18.74 -11.87
CA ARG A 110 34.43 -18.94 -13.10
C ARG A 110 33.63 -20.23 -13.03
N VAL A 111 32.29 -20.07 -13.11
CA VAL A 111 31.32 -21.17 -13.05
C VAL A 111 30.74 -21.37 -14.44
N TYR A 112 30.96 -22.55 -15.03
CA TYR A 112 30.36 -22.93 -16.31
C TYR A 112 29.06 -23.68 -16.04
N TYR A 113 27.98 -23.26 -16.71
CA TYR A 113 26.66 -23.82 -16.49
C TYR A 113 25.78 -23.79 -17.73
N GLN A 114 24.76 -24.63 -17.75
CA GLN A 114 23.75 -24.66 -18.81
C GLN A 114 22.45 -25.31 -18.33
N GLY A 115 21.39 -25.12 -19.11
CA GLY A 115 20.13 -25.82 -18.86
C GLY A 115 18.92 -25.01 -19.28
N VAL A 116 17.75 -25.47 -18.84
CA VAL A 116 16.49 -24.74 -18.97
C VAL A 116 16.27 -23.95 -17.70
N PRO A 117 16.26 -22.62 -17.77
CA PRO A 117 16.07 -21.79 -16.60
C PRO A 117 14.66 -21.94 -16.03
N ALA A 118 14.54 -21.78 -14.72
CA ALA A 118 13.29 -21.93 -13.99
C ALA A 118 12.38 -20.70 -14.05
N LYS A 119 11.10 -20.95 -13.77
CA LYS A 119 10.08 -19.93 -13.51
C LYS A 119 9.43 -20.22 -12.17
N ASP A 120 8.96 -19.18 -11.52
CA ASP A 120 8.07 -19.31 -10.36
C ASP A 120 6.70 -19.84 -10.81
N ALA A 121 5.99 -20.48 -9.89
CA ALA A 121 4.70 -21.10 -10.19
C ALA A 121 3.62 -20.06 -10.54
N LEU A 122 3.70 -18.86 -9.94
CA LEU A 122 2.75 -17.79 -10.15
C LEU A 122 3.34 -16.67 -11.01
N TRP A 123 4.46 -16.08 -10.60
CA TRP A 123 5.05 -14.93 -11.25
C TRP A 123 6.56 -14.87 -11.01
N GLY A 124 7.34 -14.57 -12.07
CA GLY A 124 8.80 -14.38 -12.01
C GLY A 124 9.62 -15.49 -12.64
N GLY A 125 10.92 -15.27 -12.76
CA GLY A 125 11.87 -16.19 -13.34
C GLY A 125 12.28 -15.86 -14.76
N PHE A 126 12.73 -16.86 -15.54
CA PHE A 126 13.21 -16.67 -16.89
C PHE A 126 12.25 -17.27 -17.92
N TYR A 127 11.83 -16.45 -18.87
CA TYR A 127 10.81 -16.79 -19.84
C TYR A 127 11.37 -16.95 -21.25
N PHE A 128 10.86 -17.96 -21.98
CA PHE A 128 10.92 -18.06 -23.43
C PHE A 128 9.49 -17.92 -23.97
N ALA A 129 9.19 -16.81 -24.64
CA ALA A 129 7.89 -16.47 -25.20
C ALA A 129 8.00 -16.31 -26.73
N GLY A 130 7.78 -17.40 -27.47
CA GLY A 130 7.99 -17.43 -28.91
C GLY A 130 9.48 -17.23 -29.27
N GLN A 131 9.77 -16.12 -29.96
CA GLN A 131 11.13 -15.74 -30.36
C GLN A 131 11.80 -14.75 -29.41
N TYR A 132 11.22 -14.55 -28.22
CA TYR A 132 11.73 -13.66 -27.19
C TYR A 132 12.12 -14.46 -25.94
N ALA A 133 13.18 -14.03 -25.27
CA ALA A 133 13.58 -14.53 -23.97
C ALA A 133 13.84 -13.35 -23.04
N PHE A 134 13.45 -13.43 -21.77
CA PHE A 134 13.65 -12.37 -20.78
C PHE A 134 13.52 -12.93 -19.36
N ASN A 135 14.09 -12.22 -18.40
CA ASN A 135 13.87 -12.51 -16.98
C ASN A 135 12.90 -11.52 -16.33
N LEU A 136 12.29 -11.98 -15.24
CA LEU A 136 11.63 -11.17 -14.21
C LEU A 136 12.26 -11.57 -12.88
N GLY A 137 12.89 -10.60 -12.21
CA GLY A 137 13.92 -10.84 -11.20
C GLY A 137 13.44 -11.27 -9.82
N VAL A 138 12.13 -11.27 -9.55
CA VAL A 138 11.54 -11.76 -8.30
C VAL A 138 10.63 -12.96 -8.54
N ALA A 139 10.25 -13.64 -7.45
CA ALA A 139 9.31 -14.74 -7.44
C ALA A 139 8.22 -14.48 -6.40
N PHE A 140 6.95 -14.75 -6.72
CA PHE A 140 5.85 -14.53 -5.77
C PHE A 140 5.65 -15.70 -4.82
N THR A 141 5.89 -16.94 -5.28
CA THR A 141 5.68 -18.12 -4.44
C THR A 141 6.97 -18.75 -3.93
N SER A 142 8.10 -18.49 -4.57
CA SER A 142 9.40 -19.00 -4.14
C SER A 142 10.03 -18.08 -3.07
N ILE A 143 10.52 -18.67 -1.99
CA ILE A 143 11.22 -17.98 -0.90
C ILE A 143 12.67 -18.45 -0.85
N PRO A 144 13.67 -17.54 -0.83
CA PRO A 144 13.57 -16.08 -0.90
C PRO A 144 13.05 -15.59 -2.25
N HIS A 145 12.46 -14.39 -2.25
CA HIS A 145 11.81 -13.78 -3.41
C HIS A 145 12.77 -13.37 -4.53
N ASN A 146 14.03 -13.04 -4.21
CA ASN A 146 15.05 -12.80 -5.23
C ASN A 146 15.16 -14.00 -6.16
N PHE A 147 15.27 -13.76 -7.46
CA PHE A 147 15.23 -14.83 -8.46
C PHE A 147 16.28 -14.69 -9.56
N GLY A 148 17.41 -14.04 -9.27
CA GLY A 148 18.61 -14.01 -10.08
C GLY A 148 19.18 -15.41 -10.30
N ARG A 149 19.11 -16.25 -9.28
CA ARG A 149 19.60 -17.64 -9.27
C ARG A 149 19.02 -18.57 -10.33
N VAL A 150 18.00 -18.17 -11.07
CA VAL A 150 17.41 -19.00 -12.13
C VAL A 150 18.15 -18.91 -13.46
N TRP A 151 19.04 -17.90 -13.62
CA TRP A 151 19.73 -17.71 -14.88
C TRP A 151 21.26 -17.51 -14.78
N PHE A 152 21.79 -17.23 -13.57
CA PHE A 152 23.21 -17.22 -13.28
C PHE A 152 23.51 -17.58 -11.83
N PRO A 153 24.70 -18.17 -11.51
CA PRO A 153 25.11 -18.45 -10.14
C PRO A 153 25.37 -17.16 -9.37
N CYS A 154 24.77 -16.97 -8.21
CA CYS A 154 24.83 -15.71 -7.48
C CYS A 154 24.68 -15.87 -5.97
N LEU A 155 24.91 -14.78 -5.24
CA LEU A 155 24.52 -14.60 -3.85
C LEU A 155 23.18 -13.85 -3.83
N ASP A 156 22.07 -14.61 -3.81
CA ASP A 156 20.74 -14.10 -4.16
C ASP A 156 20.02 -13.44 -2.96
N TYR A 157 20.53 -12.28 -2.50
CA TYR A 157 20.01 -11.50 -1.40
C TYR A 157 19.83 -10.02 -1.79
N PHE A 158 18.85 -9.32 -1.17
CA PHE A 158 18.67 -7.88 -1.33
C PHE A 158 19.89 -7.08 -0.85
N THR A 159 20.60 -7.61 0.14
CA THR A 159 21.70 -6.93 0.83
C THR A 159 23.06 -7.11 0.19
N ASP A 160 23.19 -7.95 -0.86
CA ASP A 160 24.42 -8.07 -1.64
C ASP A 160 24.27 -7.32 -2.96
N LYS A 161 24.91 -6.14 -3.05
CA LYS A 161 24.86 -5.27 -4.22
C LYS A 161 26.18 -5.31 -4.96
N SER A 162 26.14 -5.62 -6.25
CA SER A 162 27.31 -5.86 -7.12
C SER A 162 27.20 -5.06 -8.40
N THR A 163 28.32 -4.85 -9.07
CA THR A 163 28.38 -4.36 -10.46
C THR A 163 28.30 -5.51 -11.46
N TYR A 164 27.92 -5.25 -12.70
CA TYR A 164 27.67 -6.27 -13.70
C TYR A 164 28.28 -5.95 -15.05
N SER A 165 28.93 -6.95 -15.66
CA SER A 165 29.22 -7.00 -17.10
C SER A 165 28.46 -8.17 -17.71
N CYS A 166 27.79 -7.96 -18.84
CA CYS A 166 27.02 -9.01 -19.53
C CYS A 166 27.46 -9.10 -20.99
N SER A 167 27.97 -10.27 -21.39
CA SER A 167 28.34 -10.61 -22.77
C SER A 167 27.38 -11.65 -23.30
N VAL A 168 26.34 -11.23 -24.03
CA VAL A 168 25.26 -12.12 -24.46
C VAL A 168 25.34 -12.45 -25.94
N ARG A 169 25.54 -13.71 -26.28
CA ARG A 169 25.58 -14.22 -27.64
C ARG A 169 24.20 -14.59 -28.16
N THR A 170 23.84 -14.01 -29.31
CA THR A 170 22.55 -14.22 -29.99
C THR A 170 22.74 -14.56 -31.46
N SER A 171 21.70 -15.05 -32.12
CA SER A 171 21.64 -15.09 -33.58
C SER A 171 21.62 -13.66 -34.16
N ASN A 172 22.11 -13.51 -35.40
CA ASN A 172 22.28 -12.20 -36.05
C ASN A 172 21.00 -11.37 -36.20
N ASN A 173 19.83 -11.99 -36.14
CA ASN A 173 18.52 -11.32 -36.21
C ASN A 173 17.93 -11.00 -34.85
N LYS A 174 18.69 -11.12 -33.76
CA LYS A 174 18.26 -10.83 -32.39
C LYS A 174 19.22 -9.89 -31.69
N MET A 175 18.68 -9.02 -30.91
CA MET A 175 19.39 -8.14 -29.98
C MET A 175 19.31 -8.73 -28.57
N ALA A 176 20.40 -8.61 -27.81
CA ALA A 176 20.35 -8.81 -26.36
C ALA A 176 20.44 -7.43 -25.68
N ILE A 177 19.56 -7.19 -24.71
CA ILE A 177 19.49 -5.96 -23.93
C ILE A 177 19.64 -6.33 -22.46
N CYS A 178 20.59 -5.68 -21.77
CA CYS A 178 20.83 -5.88 -20.34
C CYS A 178 20.78 -4.57 -19.58
N GLY A 179 20.95 -4.59 -18.28
CA GLY A 179 21.14 -3.39 -17.46
C GLY A 179 22.42 -2.63 -17.82
N GLY A 180 22.47 -1.33 -17.52
CA GLY A 180 23.61 -0.47 -17.81
C GLY A 180 23.63 0.07 -19.24
N VAL A 181 24.81 0.23 -19.80
CA VAL A 181 25.05 0.76 -21.15
C VAL A 181 25.63 -0.30 -22.08
N LEU A 182 25.25 -0.24 -23.36
CA LEU A 182 25.88 -1.05 -24.40
C LEU A 182 27.28 -0.47 -24.72
N THR A 183 28.30 -1.26 -24.47
CA THR A 183 29.70 -0.82 -24.65
C THR A 183 30.27 -1.25 -25.99
N ASP A 184 29.91 -2.45 -26.50
CA ASP A 184 30.40 -2.95 -27.77
C ASP A 184 29.48 -4.05 -28.33
N THR A 185 29.69 -4.38 -29.63
CA THR A 185 29.08 -5.52 -30.30
C THR A 185 30.11 -6.27 -31.11
N THR A 186 30.25 -7.58 -30.93
CA THR A 186 31.19 -8.44 -31.65
C THR A 186 30.47 -9.35 -32.62
N HIS A 187 30.66 -9.16 -33.92
CA HIS A 187 30.14 -10.04 -34.98
C HIS A 187 31.02 -11.26 -35.15
N LEU A 188 30.47 -12.45 -35.06
CA LEU A 188 31.21 -13.70 -35.20
C LEU A 188 31.03 -14.30 -36.60
N PRO A 189 32.03 -15.13 -37.08
CA PRO A 189 32.00 -15.73 -38.44
C PRO A 189 30.84 -16.70 -38.67
N ASP A 190 30.25 -17.24 -37.60
CA ASP A 190 29.12 -18.17 -37.63
C ASP A 190 27.73 -17.50 -37.64
N ASN A 191 27.71 -16.23 -38.01
CA ASN A 191 26.50 -15.40 -38.10
C ASN A 191 25.76 -15.23 -36.75
N THR A 192 26.53 -15.13 -35.67
CA THR A 192 26.06 -14.74 -34.35
C THR A 192 26.70 -13.40 -33.92
N ILE A 193 26.07 -12.75 -32.94
CA ILE A 193 26.53 -11.46 -32.38
C ILE A 193 26.66 -11.61 -30.87
N ILE A 194 27.74 -11.06 -30.29
CA ILE A 194 27.86 -10.88 -28.84
C ILE A 194 27.61 -9.39 -28.55
N TRP A 195 26.69 -9.16 -27.61
CA TRP A 195 26.31 -7.83 -27.11
C TRP A 195 26.97 -7.63 -25.75
N HIS A 196 27.81 -6.58 -25.61
CA HIS A 196 28.55 -6.30 -24.38
C HIS A 196 27.91 -5.11 -23.65
N TRP A 197 27.42 -5.39 -22.44
CA TRP A 197 26.76 -4.42 -21.59
C TRP A 197 27.53 -4.26 -20.28
N GLU A 198 27.54 -3.05 -19.71
CA GLU A 198 28.19 -2.76 -18.46
C GLU A 198 27.28 -1.91 -17.56
N LEU A 199 27.09 -2.34 -16.32
CA LEU A 199 26.40 -1.63 -15.25
C LEU A 199 27.40 -1.40 -14.11
N THR A 200 27.89 -0.18 -13.99
CA THR A 200 28.91 0.20 -13.00
C THR A 200 28.33 0.56 -11.63
N THR A 201 27.04 0.78 -11.56
CA THR A 201 26.30 1.06 -10.34
C THR A 201 25.90 -0.26 -9.64
N PRO A 202 26.21 -0.43 -8.34
CA PRO A 202 25.94 -1.70 -7.67
C PRO A 202 24.44 -1.92 -7.39
N ILE A 203 23.94 -3.08 -7.78
CA ILE A 203 22.56 -3.51 -7.61
C ILE A 203 22.47 -4.92 -7.00
N PRO A 204 21.38 -5.28 -6.30
CA PRO A 204 21.10 -6.65 -5.93
C PRO A 204 20.75 -7.50 -7.17
N THR A 205 20.89 -8.81 -7.04
CA THR A 205 20.74 -9.77 -8.15
C THR A 205 19.39 -9.74 -8.84
N TYR A 206 18.31 -9.44 -8.10
CA TYR A 206 16.95 -9.40 -8.63
C TYR A 206 16.72 -8.26 -9.64
N LEU A 207 17.55 -7.20 -9.57
CA LEU A 207 17.50 -6.06 -10.50
C LEU A 207 18.34 -6.28 -11.76
N ALA A 208 19.13 -7.37 -11.83
CA ALA A 208 19.89 -7.72 -13.03
C ALA A 208 18.96 -8.18 -14.15
N SER A 209 19.12 -7.63 -15.34
CA SER A 209 18.20 -7.76 -16.45
C SER A 209 18.83 -8.41 -17.67
N ILE A 210 18.07 -9.24 -18.35
CA ILE A 210 18.37 -9.72 -19.72
C ILE A 210 17.07 -9.85 -20.51
N ALA A 211 17.07 -9.35 -21.74
CA ALA A 211 16.05 -9.61 -22.73
C ALA A 211 16.67 -9.87 -24.10
N VAL A 212 16.20 -10.89 -24.81
CA VAL A 212 16.70 -11.28 -26.13
C VAL A 212 15.56 -11.44 -27.10
N GLY A 213 15.63 -10.76 -28.24
CA GLY A 213 14.56 -10.80 -29.24
C GLY A 213 14.84 -9.95 -30.48
N ASN A 214 13.86 -9.91 -31.37
CA ASN A 214 13.89 -8.96 -32.49
C ASN A 214 13.33 -7.62 -31.99
N TYR A 215 14.23 -6.73 -31.57
CA TYR A 215 13.88 -5.41 -31.02
C TYR A 215 14.32 -4.28 -31.96
N VAL A 216 13.56 -3.18 -31.89
CA VAL A 216 13.91 -1.87 -32.44
C VAL A 216 13.95 -0.90 -31.26
N VAL A 217 14.86 0.04 -31.27
CA VAL A 217 15.01 1.03 -30.18
C VAL A 217 14.35 2.35 -30.55
N TYR A 218 13.63 2.92 -29.60
CA TYR A 218 13.23 4.33 -29.57
C TYR A 218 14.20 5.05 -28.63
N GLU A 219 14.88 6.07 -29.13
CA GLU A 219 15.87 6.83 -28.37
C GLU A 219 15.41 8.27 -28.16
N ASP A 220 15.67 8.81 -26.98
CA ASP A 220 15.44 10.20 -26.61
C ASP A 220 16.44 10.63 -25.53
N ILE A 221 16.43 11.89 -25.14
CA ILE A 221 17.27 12.46 -24.09
C ILE A 221 16.39 13.28 -23.15
N TYR A 222 16.57 13.08 -21.85
CA TYR A 222 15.99 13.91 -20.82
C TYR A 222 17.08 14.83 -20.24
N GLU A 223 16.82 16.14 -20.21
CA GLU A 223 17.66 17.13 -19.56
C GLU A 223 17.40 17.09 -18.05
N GLY A 224 18.18 16.28 -17.33
CA GLY A 224 18.05 16.08 -15.88
C GLY A 224 18.70 17.21 -15.07
N ILE A 225 18.53 17.17 -13.73
CA ILE A 225 19.03 18.20 -12.83
C ILE A 225 20.57 18.27 -12.85
N GLU A 226 21.26 17.14 -12.88
CA GLU A 226 22.73 17.07 -12.82
C GLU A 226 23.39 16.84 -14.19
N ARG A 227 22.69 16.16 -15.09
CA ARG A 227 23.20 15.74 -16.39
C ARG A 227 22.08 15.35 -17.35
N ASP A 228 22.41 15.30 -18.62
CA ASP A 228 21.55 14.68 -19.63
C ASP A 228 21.49 13.17 -19.41
N ILE A 229 20.28 12.62 -19.48
CA ILE A 229 20.00 11.21 -19.24
C ILE A 229 19.45 10.59 -20.52
N PRO A 230 20.16 9.62 -21.14
CA PRO A 230 19.66 8.89 -22.28
C PRO A 230 18.40 8.11 -21.93
N ILE A 231 17.40 8.12 -22.82
CA ILE A 231 16.20 7.28 -22.77
C ILE A 231 16.28 6.27 -23.90
N ALA A 232 16.11 4.99 -23.60
CA ALA A 232 16.09 3.93 -24.61
C ALA A 232 14.93 2.96 -24.33
N ILE A 233 13.97 2.88 -25.25
CA ILE A 233 12.83 1.96 -25.15
C ILE A 233 12.92 0.94 -26.27
N TYR A 234 13.18 -0.30 -25.91
CA TYR A 234 13.34 -1.42 -26.85
C TYR A 234 11.99 -2.10 -27.06
N ALA A 235 11.48 -2.04 -28.27
CA ALA A 235 10.17 -2.56 -28.64
C ALA A 235 10.27 -3.61 -29.75
N PRO A 236 9.42 -4.67 -29.74
CA PRO A 236 9.20 -5.45 -30.96
C PRO A 236 8.71 -4.54 -32.09
N PRO A 237 9.07 -4.81 -33.37
CA PRO A 237 8.71 -3.92 -34.49
C PRO A 237 7.23 -3.57 -34.61
N ALA A 238 6.34 -4.45 -34.14
CA ALA A 238 4.89 -4.22 -34.17
C ALA A 238 4.41 -3.14 -33.17
N TYR A 239 5.21 -2.74 -32.20
CA TYR A 239 4.84 -1.78 -31.16
C TYR A 239 5.60 -0.47 -31.21
N ILE A 240 6.64 -0.36 -32.06
CA ILE A 240 7.54 0.82 -32.07
C ILE A 240 6.79 2.13 -32.36
N ASP A 241 5.81 2.12 -33.25
CA ASP A 241 5.01 3.29 -33.62
C ASP A 241 4.16 3.85 -32.46
N ASN A 242 3.84 3.00 -31.47
CA ASN A 242 3.08 3.37 -30.30
C ASN A 242 3.92 3.96 -29.16
N VAL A 243 5.25 3.76 -29.17
CA VAL A 243 6.13 4.11 -28.06
C VAL A 243 6.07 5.60 -27.74
N ALA A 244 6.27 6.46 -28.75
CA ALA A 244 6.31 7.90 -28.55
C ALA A 244 5.02 8.46 -27.91
N SER A 245 3.85 7.95 -28.30
CA SER A 245 2.56 8.40 -27.77
C SER A 245 2.22 7.78 -26.42
N SER A 246 2.62 6.52 -26.17
CA SER A 246 2.40 5.89 -24.85
C SER A 246 3.30 6.48 -23.76
N PHE A 247 4.51 6.93 -24.09
CA PHE A 247 5.48 7.49 -23.14
C PHE A 247 5.64 9.01 -23.27
N VAL A 248 4.67 9.71 -23.85
CA VAL A 248 4.78 11.16 -24.13
C VAL A 248 5.04 11.99 -22.87
N ASN A 249 4.55 11.57 -21.72
CA ASN A 249 4.73 12.24 -20.44
C ASN A 249 5.97 11.77 -19.64
N LEU A 250 6.76 10.81 -20.14
CA LEU A 250 7.89 10.23 -19.42
C LEU A 250 8.88 11.27 -18.89
N LYS A 251 9.25 12.26 -19.73
CA LYS A 251 10.18 13.32 -19.33
C LYS A 251 9.62 14.25 -18.25
N GLU A 252 8.32 14.51 -18.30
CA GLU A 252 7.64 15.34 -17.29
C GLU A 252 7.54 14.61 -15.96
N ILE A 253 7.30 13.30 -15.98
CA ILE A 253 7.31 12.44 -14.80
C ILE A 253 8.71 12.34 -14.20
N LEU A 254 9.76 12.20 -15.02
CA LEU A 254 11.15 12.28 -14.56
C LEU A 254 11.42 13.59 -13.82
N ARG A 255 11.00 14.73 -14.41
CA ARG A 255 11.14 16.05 -13.79
C ARG A 255 10.39 16.15 -12.47
N LEU A 256 9.15 15.62 -12.40
CA LEU A 256 8.37 15.57 -11.16
C LEU A 256 9.12 14.78 -10.08
N PHE A 257 9.68 13.61 -10.41
CA PHE A 257 10.38 12.76 -9.45
C PHE A 257 11.74 13.33 -9.05
N GLU A 258 12.52 13.89 -9.97
CA GLU A 258 13.77 14.56 -9.63
C GLU A 258 13.58 15.77 -8.71
N ASN A 259 12.55 16.58 -8.96
CA ASN A 259 12.19 17.71 -8.10
C ASN A 259 11.77 17.23 -6.70
N SER A 260 11.06 16.12 -6.62
CA SER A 260 10.52 15.56 -5.37
C SER A 260 11.56 14.80 -4.56
N PHE A 261 12.43 14.02 -5.22
CA PHE A 261 13.26 13.00 -4.58
C PHE A 261 14.76 13.15 -4.85
N GLY A 262 15.17 14.08 -5.70
CA GLY A 262 16.58 14.31 -6.06
C GLY A 262 16.93 13.72 -7.42
N ALA A 263 18.12 14.08 -7.90
CA ALA A 263 18.60 13.74 -9.25
C ALA A 263 18.55 12.24 -9.54
N TYR A 264 18.24 11.90 -10.79
CA TYR A 264 18.25 10.52 -11.30
C TYR A 264 19.69 10.00 -11.39
N GLN A 265 20.00 8.95 -10.65
CA GLN A 265 21.39 8.50 -10.45
C GLN A 265 21.87 7.43 -11.44
N TRP A 266 20.99 6.88 -12.28
CA TRP A 266 21.28 5.77 -13.18
C TRP A 266 21.78 6.25 -14.55
N GLU A 267 22.56 5.42 -15.26
CA GLU A 267 23.22 5.77 -16.52
C GLU A 267 22.23 6.08 -17.65
N ARG A 268 21.05 5.46 -17.64
CA ARG A 268 19.95 5.70 -18.58
C ARG A 268 18.60 5.37 -17.99
N VAL A 269 17.54 5.90 -18.56
CA VAL A 269 16.18 5.40 -18.42
C VAL A 269 15.94 4.38 -19.52
N GLY A 270 15.71 3.12 -19.15
CA GLY A 270 15.52 2.06 -20.13
C GLY A 270 14.26 1.25 -19.86
N TYR A 271 13.54 0.92 -20.94
CA TYR A 271 12.44 -0.03 -20.95
C TYR A 271 12.68 -1.06 -22.02
N VAL A 272 12.36 -2.30 -21.75
CA VAL A 272 12.30 -3.37 -22.75
C VAL A 272 10.89 -3.98 -22.75
N LEU A 273 10.22 -3.95 -23.90
CA LEU A 273 8.87 -4.47 -24.03
C LEU A 273 8.89 -5.99 -24.14
N VAL A 274 8.28 -6.65 -23.17
CA VAL A 274 8.26 -8.11 -23.07
C VAL A 274 6.87 -8.70 -23.35
N ASN A 275 6.82 -9.90 -23.89
CA ASN A 275 5.57 -10.62 -24.10
C ASN A 275 5.09 -11.28 -22.79
N PHE A 276 4.66 -10.44 -21.88
CA PHE A 276 4.11 -10.77 -20.58
C PHE A 276 3.04 -9.73 -20.24
N SER A 277 1.95 -10.08 -19.56
CA SER A 277 0.80 -9.17 -19.34
C SER A 277 0.44 -8.96 -17.86
N ASN A 278 1.06 -9.71 -16.95
CA ASN A 278 0.65 -9.74 -15.55
C ASN A 278 1.66 -9.01 -14.65
N GLY A 279 1.93 -7.74 -14.92
CA GLY A 279 2.87 -6.92 -14.18
C GLY A 279 4.08 -6.50 -15.02
N ALA A 280 4.99 -5.77 -14.41
CA ALA A 280 6.27 -5.36 -14.95
C ALA A 280 7.38 -5.66 -13.92
N MET A 281 8.63 -5.37 -14.26
CA MET A 281 9.77 -5.59 -13.35
C MET A 281 10.72 -4.41 -13.46
N GLU A 282 10.97 -3.79 -12.34
CA GLU A 282 11.76 -2.56 -12.14
C GLU A 282 13.27 -2.74 -12.31
N HIS A 283 13.72 -3.65 -13.17
CA HIS A 283 15.15 -3.88 -13.39
C HIS A 283 15.91 -2.57 -13.58
N ALA A 284 17.06 -2.44 -12.93
CA ALA A 284 17.86 -1.24 -13.01
C ALA A 284 18.24 -0.90 -14.44
N THR A 285 17.89 0.30 -14.90
CA THR A 285 18.14 0.82 -16.25
C THR A 285 17.52 0.06 -17.42
N ASN A 286 16.74 -1.00 -17.17
CA ASN A 286 16.14 -1.83 -18.22
C ASN A 286 14.82 -2.49 -17.74
N ILE A 287 13.84 -1.66 -17.42
CA ILE A 287 12.53 -2.07 -16.91
C ILE A 287 11.87 -3.05 -17.91
N ALA A 288 11.54 -4.26 -17.45
CA ALA A 288 10.80 -5.22 -18.27
C ALA A 288 9.30 -4.86 -18.21
N TYR A 289 8.78 -4.31 -19.30
CA TYR A 289 7.45 -3.71 -19.37
C TYR A 289 6.54 -4.46 -20.35
N PRO A 290 5.25 -4.69 -20.03
CA PRO A 290 4.33 -5.40 -20.93
C PRO A 290 4.16 -4.70 -22.27
N GLN A 291 4.44 -5.40 -23.38
CA GLN A 291 4.21 -4.87 -24.72
C GLN A 291 2.75 -4.48 -24.97
N SER A 292 1.79 -5.16 -24.32
CA SER A 292 0.35 -4.87 -24.43
C SER A 292 -0.06 -3.54 -23.79
N ALA A 293 0.75 -3.00 -22.88
CA ALA A 293 0.50 -1.70 -22.25
C ALA A 293 0.96 -0.53 -23.16
N VAL A 294 1.72 -0.81 -24.22
CA VAL A 294 2.16 0.21 -25.20
C VAL A 294 1.18 0.24 -26.36
N ASN A 295 0.07 0.92 -26.16
CA ASN A 295 -1.10 0.93 -27.04
C ASN A 295 -1.35 2.25 -27.78
N GLY A 296 -0.42 3.21 -27.68
CA GLY A 296 -0.49 4.50 -28.36
C GLY A 296 -1.29 5.57 -27.61
N ASN A 297 -1.62 5.34 -26.32
CA ASN A 297 -2.31 6.31 -25.47
C ASN A 297 -1.81 6.27 -24.02
N LEU A 298 -2.40 7.08 -23.13
CA LEU A 298 -1.96 7.25 -21.74
C LEU A 298 -2.66 6.32 -20.72
N THR A 299 -3.42 5.31 -21.16
CA THR A 299 -4.15 4.40 -20.27
C THR A 299 -3.26 3.76 -19.20
N TYR A 300 -1.99 3.52 -19.51
CA TYR A 300 -1.03 2.87 -18.63
C TYR A 300 0.04 3.82 -18.09
N GLN A 301 -0.26 5.13 -18.02
CA GLN A 301 0.69 6.14 -17.53
C GLN A 301 1.11 5.88 -16.08
N SER A 302 0.15 5.65 -15.18
CA SER A 302 0.44 5.33 -13.78
C SER A 302 1.32 4.09 -13.66
N PHE A 303 1.09 3.08 -14.50
CA PHE A 303 1.85 1.83 -14.49
C PHE A 303 3.32 2.04 -14.86
N TYR A 304 3.64 2.72 -15.97
CA TYR A 304 5.06 2.95 -16.26
C TYR A 304 5.72 3.96 -15.32
N SER A 305 4.94 4.85 -14.69
CA SER A 305 5.45 5.76 -13.67
C SER A 305 5.77 5.06 -12.35
N HIS A 306 5.00 4.02 -11.98
CA HIS A 306 5.31 3.13 -10.88
C HIS A 306 6.69 2.49 -11.05
N GLU A 307 6.92 1.83 -12.18
CA GLU A 307 8.22 1.20 -12.49
C GLU A 307 9.37 2.21 -12.52
N LEU A 308 9.12 3.42 -13.00
CA LEU A 308 10.13 4.49 -12.98
C LEU A 308 10.46 4.95 -11.56
N ALA A 309 9.44 5.04 -10.68
CA ALA A 309 9.61 5.46 -9.28
C ALA A 309 10.53 4.53 -8.50
N HIS A 310 10.56 3.25 -8.86
CA HIS A 310 11.52 2.29 -8.32
C HIS A 310 12.98 2.71 -8.51
N SER A 311 13.30 3.57 -9.48
CA SER A 311 14.65 4.11 -9.63
C SER A 311 15.12 4.84 -8.36
N TRP A 312 14.21 5.36 -7.53
CA TRP A 312 14.51 5.93 -6.21
C TRP A 312 14.20 4.95 -5.08
N PHE A 313 13.03 4.27 -5.13
CA PHE A 313 12.53 3.40 -4.07
C PHE A 313 12.52 1.93 -4.53
N GLY A 314 13.50 1.16 -4.11
CA GLY A 314 13.75 -0.22 -4.56
C GLY A 314 15.14 -0.38 -5.15
N ASN A 315 15.54 0.50 -6.06
CA ASN A 315 16.82 0.42 -6.77
C ASN A 315 17.90 1.26 -6.07
N LEU A 316 17.70 2.59 -5.92
CA LEU A 316 18.65 3.47 -5.25
C LEU A 316 18.79 3.09 -3.77
N ILE A 317 17.67 3.05 -3.04
CA ILE A 317 17.60 2.42 -1.74
C ILE A 317 16.77 1.14 -1.86
N THR A 318 17.14 0.08 -1.16
CA THR A 318 16.43 -1.22 -1.22
C THR A 318 16.08 -1.64 0.22
N CYS A 319 14.88 -2.19 0.45
CA CYS A 319 14.56 -2.78 1.74
C CYS A 319 15.59 -3.85 2.13
N GLU A 320 15.85 -4.02 3.44
CA GLU A 320 16.80 -5.04 3.92
C GLU A 320 16.24 -6.46 3.75
N GLN A 321 14.93 -6.61 3.88
CA GLN A 321 14.25 -7.90 3.85
C GLN A 321 12.87 -7.79 3.21
N ALA A 322 12.35 -8.91 2.73
CA ALA A 322 11.08 -8.98 2.00
C ALA A 322 9.88 -8.53 2.84
N GLU A 323 9.95 -8.72 4.15
CA GLU A 323 8.93 -8.34 5.12
C GLU A 323 8.70 -6.82 5.20
N GLU A 324 9.62 -6.03 4.64
CA GLU A 324 9.57 -4.56 4.61
C GLU A 324 9.44 -4.00 3.18
N MET A 325 8.91 -4.79 2.26
CA MET A 325 8.78 -4.43 0.84
C MET A 325 7.99 -3.15 0.58
N TRP A 326 7.20 -2.65 1.54
CA TRP A 326 6.50 -1.38 1.44
C TRP A 326 7.43 -0.18 1.19
N ILE A 327 8.73 -0.28 1.57
CA ILE A 327 9.73 0.76 1.30
C ILE A 327 9.97 0.89 -0.21
N ASN A 328 9.91 -0.23 -0.94
CA ASN A 328 10.02 -0.25 -2.39
C ASN A 328 8.63 0.06 -3.00
N GLU A 329 7.66 -0.81 -2.77
CA GLU A 329 6.38 -0.84 -3.46
C GLU A 329 5.39 0.24 -3.00
N GLY A 330 5.33 0.50 -1.67
CA GLY A 330 4.45 1.53 -1.12
C GLY A 330 4.82 2.92 -1.59
N PHE A 331 6.11 3.24 -1.68
CA PHE A 331 6.57 4.52 -2.25
C PHE A 331 6.33 4.59 -3.76
N ALA A 332 6.57 3.51 -4.52
CA ALA A 332 6.29 3.48 -5.94
C ALA A 332 4.79 3.66 -6.21
N ARG A 333 3.94 3.00 -5.44
CA ARG A 333 2.48 3.14 -5.49
C ARG A 333 2.01 4.55 -5.12
N TYR A 334 2.62 5.18 -4.12
CA TYR A 334 2.39 6.58 -3.78
C TYR A 334 2.77 7.55 -4.91
N CYS A 335 3.85 7.25 -5.64
CA CYS A 335 4.28 8.05 -6.79
C CYS A 335 3.26 8.03 -7.93
N GLU A 336 2.46 6.97 -8.09
CA GLU A 336 1.33 6.98 -9.02
C GLU A 336 0.32 8.08 -8.66
N ALA A 337 -0.01 8.23 -7.37
CA ALA A 337 -0.90 9.31 -6.93
C ALA A 337 -0.31 10.69 -7.21
N LEU A 338 1.01 10.89 -7.02
CA LEU A 338 1.69 12.15 -7.36
C LEU A 338 1.56 12.46 -8.86
N VAL A 339 1.73 11.46 -9.72
CA VAL A 339 1.60 11.60 -11.18
C VAL A 339 0.16 11.94 -11.57
N GLU A 340 -0.83 11.24 -11.02
CA GLU A 340 -2.24 11.54 -11.27
C GLU A 340 -2.61 12.96 -10.83
N GLY A 341 -2.13 13.40 -9.67
CA GLY A 341 -2.33 14.78 -9.20
C GLY A 341 -1.65 15.82 -10.07
N HIS A 342 -0.48 15.50 -10.65
CA HIS A 342 0.24 16.41 -11.55
C HIS A 342 -0.48 16.61 -12.88
N PHE A 343 -1.00 15.54 -13.49
CA PHE A 343 -1.65 15.60 -14.80
C PHE A 343 -3.16 15.87 -14.77
N ALA A 344 -3.81 15.62 -13.64
CA ALA A 344 -5.24 15.86 -13.46
C ALA A 344 -5.55 16.66 -12.18
N PRO A 345 -4.92 17.86 -11.98
CA PRO A 345 -5.24 18.69 -10.84
C PRO A 345 -6.64 19.27 -10.96
N ASN A 346 -7.39 19.33 -9.86
CA ASN A 346 -8.72 19.89 -9.85
C ASN A 346 -9.04 20.56 -8.50
N GLU A 347 -9.70 21.72 -8.53
CA GLU A 347 -10.15 22.39 -7.30
C GLU A 347 -11.23 21.58 -6.56
N ASN A 348 -12.05 20.84 -7.30
CA ASN A 348 -12.96 19.87 -6.69
C ASN A 348 -12.19 18.60 -6.28
N PRO A 349 -12.06 18.32 -4.97
CA PRO A 349 -11.28 17.18 -4.49
C PRO A 349 -11.79 15.81 -4.96
N TYR A 350 -13.03 15.72 -5.45
CA TYR A 350 -13.62 14.49 -6.04
C TYR A 350 -13.29 14.31 -7.52
N LEU A 351 -12.66 15.30 -8.14
CA LEU A 351 -12.15 15.24 -9.53
C LEU A 351 -10.63 15.41 -9.58
N ASP A 352 -10.00 15.72 -8.47
CA ASP A 352 -8.55 15.83 -8.36
C ASP A 352 -7.90 14.44 -8.45
N GLY A 353 -6.94 14.29 -9.36
CA GLY A 353 -6.33 12.99 -9.65
C GLY A 353 -5.63 12.38 -8.44
N TYR A 354 -4.91 13.19 -7.65
CA TYR A 354 -4.25 12.71 -6.43
C TYR A 354 -5.26 12.18 -5.41
N LYS A 355 -6.28 12.96 -5.11
CA LYS A 355 -7.31 12.60 -4.12
C LYS A 355 -8.12 11.38 -4.56
N CYS A 356 -8.47 11.30 -5.85
CA CYS A 356 -9.17 10.13 -6.40
C CYS A 356 -8.34 8.86 -6.26
N ASN A 357 -7.03 8.93 -6.51
CA ASN A 357 -6.12 7.79 -6.37
C ASN A 357 -6.04 7.37 -4.88
N ILE A 358 -5.78 8.30 -3.96
CA ILE A 358 -5.70 8.00 -2.52
C ILE A 358 -7.00 7.36 -2.01
N ARG A 359 -8.20 7.86 -2.38
CA ARG A 359 -9.48 7.24 -1.99
C ARG A 359 -9.63 5.82 -2.55
N ALA A 360 -9.21 5.58 -3.79
CA ALA A 360 -9.25 4.25 -4.37
C ALA A 360 -8.36 3.27 -3.59
N LEU A 361 -7.15 3.69 -3.19
CA LEU A 361 -6.26 2.91 -2.34
C LEU A 361 -6.89 2.65 -0.96
N GLN A 362 -7.48 3.69 -0.34
CA GLN A 362 -8.16 3.57 0.95
C GLN A 362 -9.30 2.54 0.90
N ALA A 363 -10.12 2.60 -0.14
CA ALA A 363 -11.20 1.66 -0.35
C ALA A 363 -10.70 0.23 -0.58
N SER A 364 -9.66 0.05 -1.39
CA SER A 364 -9.00 -1.23 -1.62
C SER A 364 -8.53 -1.84 -0.30
N VAL A 365 -7.77 -1.10 0.47
CA VAL A 365 -7.16 -1.59 1.71
C VAL A 365 -8.22 -1.94 2.78
N LEU A 366 -9.19 -1.07 3.02
CA LEU A 366 -10.19 -1.31 4.06
C LEU A 366 -11.18 -2.43 3.71
N GLN A 367 -11.42 -2.68 2.42
CA GLN A 367 -12.41 -3.67 1.98
C GLN A 367 -11.78 -5.02 1.60
N THR A 368 -10.55 -5.05 1.07
CA THR A 368 -10.00 -6.28 0.44
C THR A 368 -8.65 -6.73 0.95
N ALA A 369 -7.80 -5.86 1.51
CA ALA A 369 -6.43 -6.24 1.88
C ALA A 369 -6.35 -7.45 2.82
N HIS A 370 -7.22 -7.53 3.81
CA HIS A 370 -7.26 -8.67 4.74
C HIS A 370 -7.71 -9.99 4.07
N ILE A 371 -8.39 -9.92 2.92
CA ILE A 371 -8.80 -11.08 2.12
C ILE A 371 -7.62 -11.51 1.23
N GLU A 372 -7.02 -10.56 0.53
CA GLU A 372 -5.93 -10.80 -0.42
C GLU A 372 -4.67 -11.28 0.29
N ASP A 373 -4.30 -10.64 1.38
CA ASP A 373 -3.10 -10.96 2.17
C ASP A 373 -3.35 -12.07 3.21
N GLY A 374 -4.62 -12.42 3.47
CA GLY A 374 -5.01 -13.40 4.48
C GLY A 374 -5.03 -12.86 5.91
N GLY A 375 -4.93 -11.55 6.11
CA GLY A 375 -4.97 -10.88 7.41
C GLY A 375 -4.57 -9.41 7.35
N TYR A 376 -4.58 -8.76 8.51
CA TYR A 376 -4.05 -7.41 8.69
C TYR A 376 -2.63 -7.50 9.21
N TYR A 377 -1.67 -6.87 8.54
CA TYR A 377 -0.25 -6.94 8.88
C TYR A 377 0.35 -5.55 9.16
N ALA A 378 1.40 -5.54 9.98
CA ALA A 378 2.26 -4.39 10.14
C ALA A 378 3.15 -4.22 8.90
N LEU A 379 3.42 -2.99 8.47
CA LEU A 379 4.22 -2.72 7.27
C LEU A 379 5.68 -3.19 7.40
N ASN A 380 6.22 -3.17 8.61
CA ASN A 380 7.59 -3.60 8.89
C ASN A 380 7.73 -5.11 9.16
N ASN A 381 6.66 -5.88 9.02
CA ASN A 381 6.65 -7.32 9.27
C ASN A 381 5.54 -8.03 8.49
N VAL A 382 5.46 -7.79 7.19
CA VAL A 382 4.52 -8.48 6.30
C VAL A 382 5.01 -9.92 6.10
N PRO A 383 4.18 -10.96 6.31
CA PRO A 383 4.60 -12.33 6.05
C PRO A 383 5.04 -12.53 4.59
N GLN A 384 6.09 -13.32 4.36
CA GLN A 384 6.67 -13.48 3.02
C GLN A 384 5.68 -13.98 1.95
N HIS A 385 4.64 -14.74 2.32
CA HIS A 385 3.61 -15.13 1.36
C HIS A 385 2.70 -13.98 0.90
N SER A 386 2.76 -12.83 1.56
CA SER A 386 2.01 -11.60 1.25
C SER A 386 2.92 -10.40 0.94
N THR A 387 4.21 -10.64 0.70
CA THR A 387 5.20 -9.58 0.38
C THR A 387 4.72 -8.67 -0.74
N TYR A 388 4.14 -9.24 -1.80
CA TYR A 388 3.61 -8.52 -2.97
C TYR A 388 2.09 -8.39 -2.92
N GLY A 389 1.53 -8.13 -1.73
CA GLY A 389 0.10 -7.97 -1.47
C GLY A 389 -0.31 -6.53 -1.17
N ALA A 390 -1.61 -6.32 -0.97
CA ALA A 390 -2.22 -5.00 -0.75
C ALA A 390 -1.64 -4.26 0.48
N THR A 391 -1.14 -4.98 1.48
CA THR A 391 -0.47 -4.34 2.63
C THR A 391 0.80 -3.62 2.21
N SER A 392 1.69 -4.25 1.43
CA SER A 392 2.95 -3.63 1.00
C SER A 392 2.71 -2.47 0.04
N TYR A 393 1.83 -2.64 -0.94
CA TYR A 393 1.53 -1.65 -1.98
C TYR A 393 0.60 -0.55 -1.47
N ASP A 394 -0.66 -0.88 -1.27
CA ASP A 394 -1.73 0.11 -1.05
C ASP A 394 -1.67 0.72 0.36
N LYS A 395 -1.57 -0.10 1.43
CA LYS A 395 -1.37 0.43 2.78
C LYS A 395 -0.04 1.17 2.91
N GLY A 396 1.03 0.67 2.27
CA GLY A 396 2.31 1.37 2.19
C GLY A 396 2.16 2.79 1.64
N ALA A 397 1.51 2.94 0.48
CA ALA A 397 1.24 4.23 -0.15
C ALA A 397 0.40 5.18 0.75
N LEU A 398 -0.60 4.63 1.42
CA LEU A 398 -1.47 5.39 2.33
C LEU A 398 -0.72 5.88 3.57
N VAL A 399 0.22 5.10 4.09
CA VAL A 399 1.08 5.54 5.20
C VAL A 399 2.05 6.63 4.74
N VAL A 400 2.58 6.55 3.52
CA VAL A 400 3.40 7.63 2.92
C VAL A 400 2.57 8.91 2.74
N HIS A 401 1.32 8.81 2.28
CA HIS A 401 0.38 9.93 2.19
C HIS A 401 0.14 10.57 3.57
N THR A 402 -0.15 9.77 4.59
CA THR A 402 -0.36 10.23 5.96
C THR A 402 0.91 10.92 6.52
N LEU A 403 2.09 10.34 6.27
CA LEU A 403 3.38 10.89 6.68
C LEU A 403 3.67 12.24 6.03
N ARG A 404 3.38 12.39 4.73
CA ARG A 404 3.49 13.68 4.03
C ARG A 404 2.62 14.75 4.68
N ASN A 405 1.37 14.44 4.98
CA ASN A 405 0.46 15.37 5.63
C ASN A 405 0.84 15.66 7.10
N TYR A 406 1.40 14.68 7.80
CA TYR A 406 1.91 14.85 9.16
C TYR A 406 3.09 15.82 9.23
N LEU A 407 4.01 15.75 8.27
CA LEU A 407 5.19 16.61 8.17
C LEU A 407 4.90 17.94 7.45
N GLY A 408 3.96 17.94 6.52
CA GLY A 408 3.79 18.97 5.50
C GLY A 408 4.78 18.82 4.35
N ASP A 409 4.42 19.31 3.16
CA ASP A 409 5.14 19.09 1.92
C ASP A 409 6.64 19.43 2.00
N SER A 410 6.96 20.60 2.55
CA SER A 410 8.34 21.06 2.60
C SER A 410 9.26 20.12 3.38
N LEU A 411 8.86 19.72 4.59
CA LEU A 411 9.67 18.83 5.42
C LEU A 411 9.67 17.40 4.87
N PHE A 412 8.54 16.94 4.34
CA PHE A 412 8.44 15.60 3.77
C PHE A 412 9.40 15.41 2.59
N PHE A 413 9.27 16.23 1.54
CA PHE A 413 10.10 16.06 0.35
C PHE A 413 11.59 16.34 0.62
N THR A 414 11.90 17.38 1.40
CA THR A 414 13.30 17.65 1.77
C THR A 414 13.89 16.52 2.60
N GLY A 415 13.13 16.01 3.58
CA GLY A 415 13.59 14.91 4.46
C GLY A 415 13.77 13.61 3.71
N VAL A 416 12.81 13.23 2.87
CA VAL A 416 12.91 11.99 2.04
C VAL A 416 14.10 12.08 1.10
N LYS A 417 14.32 13.23 0.45
CA LYS A 417 15.50 13.46 -0.41
C LYS A 417 16.80 13.22 0.36
N GLN A 418 16.93 13.74 1.58
CA GLN A 418 18.11 13.54 2.41
C GLN A 418 18.31 12.07 2.84
N VAL A 419 17.21 11.34 3.12
CA VAL A 419 17.28 9.90 3.37
C VAL A 419 17.81 9.16 2.14
N LEU A 420 17.28 9.45 0.96
CA LEU A 420 17.72 8.84 -0.30
C LEU A 420 19.20 9.13 -0.58
N GLU A 421 19.66 10.35 -0.40
CA GLU A 421 21.08 10.74 -0.57
C GLU A 421 21.99 9.98 0.41
N ASN A 422 21.59 9.85 1.68
CA ASN A 422 22.40 9.17 2.71
C ASN A 422 22.49 7.65 2.53
N PHE A 423 21.41 7.04 2.05
CA PHE A 423 21.32 5.60 1.80
C PHE A 423 21.48 5.21 0.34
N GLN A 424 21.97 6.11 -0.50
CA GLN A 424 22.21 5.85 -1.91
C GLN A 424 23.02 4.56 -2.11
N PHE A 425 22.46 3.64 -2.90
CA PHE A 425 22.99 2.31 -3.21
C PHE A 425 23.18 1.39 -1.98
N LYS A 426 22.47 1.67 -0.89
CA LYS A 426 22.46 0.85 0.33
C LYS A 426 21.08 0.23 0.57
N ASN A 427 21.05 -0.63 1.57
CA ASN A 427 19.79 -1.15 2.12
C ASN A 427 19.34 -0.31 3.30
N ILE A 428 18.03 -0.32 3.56
CA ILE A 428 17.41 0.39 4.66
C ILE A 428 16.24 -0.43 5.20
N ASN A 429 16.06 -0.44 6.52
CA ASN A 429 14.85 -0.95 7.15
C ASN A 429 13.93 0.20 7.60
N SER A 430 12.69 -0.13 7.97
CA SER A 430 11.68 0.86 8.37
C SER A 430 12.16 1.74 9.52
N LYS A 431 12.79 1.13 10.55
CA LYS A 431 13.29 1.89 11.71
C LYS A 431 14.36 2.90 11.30
N GLN A 432 15.32 2.48 10.49
CA GLN A 432 16.39 3.36 9.97
C GLN A 432 15.82 4.49 9.12
N PHE A 433 14.79 4.20 8.30
CA PHE A 433 14.11 5.21 7.50
C PHE A 433 13.49 6.30 8.38
N PHE A 434 12.71 5.91 9.40
CA PHE A 434 12.06 6.87 10.29
C PHE A 434 13.03 7.59 11.22
N ASP A 435 14.11 6.94 11.69
CA ASP A 435 15.16 7.58 12.50
C ASP A 435 15.89 8.66 11.67
N SER A 436 16.25 8.33 10.41
CA SER A 436 16.91 9.27 9.51
C SER A 436 15.99 10.43 9.14
N LEU A 437 14.73 10.13 8.82
CA LEU A 437 13.75 11.16 8.50
C LEU A 437 13.50 12.09 9.70
N SER A 438 13.44 11.54 10.93
CA SER A 438 13.35 12.35 12.15
C SER A 438 14.57 13.26 12.33
N HIS A 439 15.77 12.75 12.03
CA HIS A 439 17.00 13.52 12.10
C HIS A 439 16.98 14.71 11.11
N TYR A 440 16.63 14.48 9.86
CA TYR A 440 16.65 15.51 8.82
C TYR A 440 15.53 16.53 8.90
N THR A 441 14.35 16.12 9.39
CA THR A 441 13.19 17.01 9.56
C THR A 441 13.18 17.74 10.89
N GLY A 442 13.93 17.27 11.91
CA GLY A 442 13.85 17.74 13.27
C GLY A 442 12.55 17.37 13.99
N VAL A 443 11.69 16.55 13.39
CA VAL A 443 10.42 16.07 13.95
C VAL A 443 10.59 14.64 14.48
N ASN A 444 10.24 14.42 15.76
CA ASN A 444 10.27 13.06 16.30
C ASN A 444 9.14 12.24 15.69
N LEU A 445 9.49 11.21 14.90
CA LEU A 445 8.55 10.32 14.22
C LEU A 445 8.39 8.95 14.91
N GLN A 446 8.93 8.75 16.11
CA GLN A 446 8.82 7.46 16.80
C GLN A 446 7.36 7.03 17.01
N ASN A 447 6.50 7.97 17.48
CA ASN A 447 5.10 7.66 17.74
C ASN A 447 4.31 7.43 16.43
N PHE A 448 4.68 8.13 15.35
CA PHE A 448 4.15 7.85 14.01
C PHE A 448 4.53 6.45 13.55
N TYR A 449 5.81 6.07 13.64
CA TYR A 449 6.30 4.74 13.30
C TYR A 449 5.56 3.64 14.08
N GLU A 450 5.42 3.79 15.40
CA GLU A 450 4.71 2.82 16.24
C GLU A 450 3.21 2.71 15.89
N GLY A 451 2.58 3.83 15.58
CA GLY A 451 1.13 3.87 15.32
C GLY A 451 0.71 3.44 13.92
N TRP A 452 1.56 3.69 12.90
CA TRP A 452 1.16 3.52 11.49
C TRP A 452 1.94 2.41 10.75
N VAL A 453 3.15 2.06 11.22
CA VAL A 453 4.05 1.11 10.53
C VAL A 453 4.26 -0.17 11.35
N ASN A 454 4.50 -0.04 12.65
CA ASN A 454 4.90 -1.14 13.55
C ASN A 454 3.71 -1.92 14.12
N GLN A 455 2.49 -1.68 13.65
CA GLN A 455 1.32 -2.45 14.08
C GLN A 455 0.40 -2.79 12.90
N PRO A 456 -0.37 -3.89 13.03
CA PRO A 456 -1.37 -4.25 12.01
C PRO A 456 -2.56 -3.29 12.03
N GLY A 457 -3.44 -3.43 11.05
CA GLY A 457 -4.73 -2.74 11.02
C GLY A 457 -4.61 -1.23 10.83
N PHE A 458 -5.58 -0.49 11.37
CA PHE A 458 -5.73 0.95 11.17
C PHE A 458 -6.22 1.64 12.43
N LEU A 459 -5.83 2.91 12.60
CA LEU A 459 -6.43 3.83 13.55
C LEU A 459 -7.73 4.40 12.97
N HIS A 460 -8.63 4.86 13.83
CA HIS A 460 -9.84 5.56 13.47
C HIS A 460 -10.13 6.66 14.48
N PHE A 461 -10.66 7.79 14.04
CA PHE A 461 -10.99 8.92 14.88
C PHE A 461 -12.44 9.37 14.65
N SER A 462 -13.19 9.54 15.72
CA SER A 462 -14.60 9.96 15.67
C SER A 462 -14.92 11.05 16.70
N ILE A 463 -15.92 11.86 16.40
CA ILE A 463 -16.48 12.83 17.33
C ILE A 463 -17.65 12.20 18.07
N ASP A 464 -17.52 11.98 19.37
CA ASP A 464 -18.59 11.44 20.21
C ASP A 464 -19.65 12.49 20.52
N SER A 465 -19.26 13.73 20.82
CA SER A 465 -20.19 14.82 21.10
C SER A 465 -19.51 16.21 21.08
N ILE A 466 -20.35 17.23 20.96
CA ILE A 466 -19.97 18.64 21.05
C ILE A 466 -20.79 19.25 22.19
N ARG A 467 -20.18 20.05 23.10
CA ARG A 467 -20.84 20.73 24.20
C ARG A 467 -20.40 22.18 24.32
N PRO A 468 -21.33 23.13 24.48
CA PRO A 468 -20.93 24.50 24.78
C PRO A 468 -20.29 24.59 26.17
N THR A 469 -19.21 25.36 26.30
CA THR A 469 -18.52 25.60 27.59
C THR A 469 -18.70 27.03 28.07
N ARG A 470 -18.59 27.98 27.17
CA ARG A 470 -18.78 29.45 27.37
C ARG A 470 -19.17 30.08 26.04
N THR A 471 -19.49 31.37 26.05
CA THR A 471 -19.87 32.07 24.81
C THR A 471 -18.87 31.83 23.69
N ASN A 472 -19.35 31.29 22.56
CA ASN A 472 -18.59 31.00 21.36
C ASN A 472 -17.47 29.91 21.50
N TYR A 473 -17.45 29.17 22.60
CA TYR A 473 -16.49 28.05 22.79
C TYR A 473 -17.22 26.74 23.01
N TYR A 474 -16.71 25.69 22.34
CA TYR A 474 -17.31 24.36 22.30
C TYR A 474 -16.25 23.31 22.59
N GLN A 475 -16.56 22.42 23.53
CA GLN A 475 -15.73 21.25 23.83
C GLN A 475 -16.17 20.08 22.97
N LEU A 476 -15.20 19.52 22.25
CA LEU A 476 -15.36 18.32 21.42
C LEU A 476 -14.80 17.14 22.19
N PHE A 477 -15.57 16.07 22.25
CA PHE A 477 -15.15 14.78 22.78
C PHE A 477 -14.83 13.87 21.59
N VAL A 478 -13.57 13.47 21.49
CA VAL A 478 -13.01 12.70 20.38
C VAL A 478 -12.60 11.34 20.89
N ARG A 479 -12.84 10.32 20.13
CA ARG A 479 -12.42 8.97 20.44
C ARG A 479 -11.60 8.37 19.32
N GLN A 480 -10.53 7.68 19.70
CA GLN A 480 -9.80 6.79 18.83
C GLN A 480 -10.36 5.38 18.98
N LYS A 481 -10.62 4.70 17.86
CA LYS A 481 -11.00 3.30 17.79
C LYS A 481 -9.96 2.55 16.95
N LEU A 482 -9.96 1.25 17.03
CA LEU A 482 -8.96 0.39 16.38
C LEU A 482 -9.65 -0.58 15.42
N ASN A 483 -9.23 -0.57 14.15
CA ASN A 483 -9.53 -1.63 13.21
C ASN A 483 -8.34 -2.60 13.18
N ASN A 484 -8.43 -3.70 13.93
CA ASN A 484 -7.37 -4.71 14.03
C ASN A 484 -5.98 -4.19 14.43
N ALA A 485 -5.84 -2.93 14.82
CA ALA A 485 -4.63 -2.40 15.43
C ALA A 485 -4.54 -2.86 16.89
N THR A 486 -3.31 -2.97 17.41
CA THR A 486 -3.05 -3.57 18.74
C THR A 486 -2.97 -2.54 19.84
N SER A 487 -2.76 -1.27 19.51
CA SER A 487 -2.61 -0.18 20.47
C SER A 487 -3.10 1.15 19.90
N PHE A 488 -3.55 2.02 20.81
CA PHE A 488 -3.89 3.39 20.43
C PHE A 488 -2.64 4.18 20.03
N GLY A 489 -2.75 4.93 18.94
CA GLY A 489 -1.67 5.80 18.48
C GLY A 489 -1.48 7.02 19.39
N SER A 490 -0.28 7.56 19.37
CA SER A 490 0.12 8.75 20.13
C SER A 490 0.66 9.83 19.19
N ASP A 491 0.51 11.10 19.61
CA ASP A 491 0.95 12.31 18.86
C ASP A 491 0.42 12.37 17.41
N ASN A 492 -0.78 11.82 17.18
CA ASN A 492 -1.42 11.97 15.89
C ASN A 492 -1.87 13.43 15.70
N LYS A 493 -1.55 14.01 14.57
CA LYS A 493 -2.06 15.32 14.18
C LYS A 493 -3.40 15.15 13.50
N ILE A 494 -4.48 15.46 14.20
CA ILE A 494 -5.83 15.38 13.66
C ILE A 494 -6.38 16.77 13.37
N ASP A 495 -6.95 16.96 12.21
CA ASP A 495 -7.71 18.16 11.87
C ASP A 495 -9.17 17.94 12.25
N ILE A 496 -9.75 18.88 12.99
CA ILE A 496 -11.19 18.88 13.32
C ILE A 496 -11.83 20.08 12.65
N THR A 497 -12.88 19.84 11.87
CA THR A 497 -13.66 20.88 11.18
C THR A 497 -15.04 20.98 11.78
N LEU A 498 -15.39 22.18 12.30
CA LEU A 498 -16.73 22.53 12.72
C LEU A 498 -17.54 23.04 11.53
N PHE A 499 -18.83 22.69 11.50
CA PHE A 499 -19.80 23.21 10.54
C PHE A 499 -20.97 23.85 11.29
N ASP A 500 -21.35 25.08 10.92
CA ASP A 500 -22.54 25.71 11.39
C ASP A 500 -23.75 25.49 10.45
N GLU A 501 -24.91 26.01 10.81
CA GLU A 501 -26.15 25.90 10.02
C GLU A 501 -26.09 26.60 8.64
N PHE A 502 -25.14 27.52 8.45
CA PHE A 502 -24.91 28.25 7.20
C PHE A 502 -23.87 27.59 6.31
N GLY A 503 -23.25 26.51 6.78
CA GLY A 503 -22.17 25.82 6.07
C GLY A 503 -20.80 26.50 6.25
N THR A 504 -20.67 27.44 7.17
CA THR A 504 -19.38 28.02 7.51
C THR A 504 -18.50 26.98 8.17
N GLN A 505 -17.25 26.87 7.71
CA GLN A 505 -16.31 25.89 8.18
C GLN A 505 -15.20 26.53 9.00
N ARG A 506 -14.82 25.88 10.10
CA ARG A 506 -13.63 26.22 10.86
C ARG A 506 -12.84 24.97 11.20
N THR A 507 -11.60 24.90 10.72
CA THR A 507 -10.69 23.78 10.95
C THR A 507 -9.58 24.20 11.90
N GLU A 508 -9.31 23.35 12.90
CA GLU A 508 -8.14 23.47 13.79
C GLU A 508 -7.44 22.10 13.90
N GLN A 509 -6.11 22.12 14.01
CA GLN A 509 -5.30 20.92 14.17
C GLN A 509 -4.97 20.68 15.63
N PHE A 510 -5.09 19.43 16.07
CA PHE A 510 -4.80 19.00 17.44
C PHE A 510 -3.84 17.82 17.46
N ASN A 511 -2.98 17.75 18.49
CA ASN A 511 -2.23 16.56 18.81
C ASN A 511 -3.09 15.63 19.65
N TYR A 512 -3.22 14.39 19.19
CA TYR A 512 -4.10 13.39 19.79
C TYR A 512 -3.32 12.14 20.23
N SER A 513 -3.59 11.67 21.46
CA SER A 513 -2.97 10.46 22.01
C SER A 513 -3.96 9.66 22.84
N GLY A 514 -3.92 8.34 22.72
CA GLY A 514 -4.73 7.42 23.51
C GLY A 514 -6.15 7.26 22.99
N GLU A 515 -7.04 6.67 23.80
CA GLU A 515 -8.41 6.32 23.40
C GLU A 515 -9.36 7.51 23.39
N TYR A 516 -9.28 8.36 24.41
CA TYR A 516 -10.20 9.49 24.59
C TYR A 516 -9.44 10.82 24.62
N GLY A 517 -9.97 11.82 23.92
CA GLY A 517 -9.46 13.18 23.92
C GLY A 517 -10.60 14.19 24.01
N ASN A 518 -10.29 15.39 24.50
CA ASN A 518 -11.21 16.50 24.42
C ASN A 518 -10.46 17.79 24.06
N PHE A 519 -11.10 18.59 23.21
CA PHE A 519 -10.52 19.81 22.64
C PHE A 519 -11.52 20.94 22.71
N GLU A 520 -11.06 22.17 22.95
CA GLU A 520 -11.92 23.34 22.91
C GLU A 520 -11.66 24.13 21.64
N MET A 521 -12.72 24.39 20.87
CA MET A 521 -12.68 25.23 19.67
C MET A 521 -13.58 26.44 19.81
N PHE A 522 -13.15 27.53 19.19
CA PHE A 522 -13.97 28.74 19.07
C PHE A 522 -14.86 28.67 17.82
N SER A 523 -16.11 29.08 17.91
CA SER A 523 -17.00 29.32 16.76
C SER A 523 -17.93 30.48 17.05
N GLU A 524 -18.02 31.45 16.14
CA GLU A 524 -18.91 32.63 16.30
C GLU A 524 -20.39 32.20 16.28
N THR A 525 -20.71 31.19 15.46
CA THR A 525 -22.03 30.57 15.36
C THR A 525 -22.02 29.19 16.00
N PRO A 526 -23.14 28.73 16.58
CA PRO A 526 -23.22 27.37 17.11
C PRO A 526 -22.91 26.32 16.07
N PRO A 527 -21.98 25.37 16.33
CA PRO A 527 -21.71 24.27 15.41
C PRO A 527 -22.91 23.31 15.37
N LEU A 528 -23.29 22.93 14.17
CA LEU A 528 -24.30 21.91 13.94
C LEU A 528 -23.71 20.50 14.12
N PHE A 529 -22.52 20.30 13.59
CA PHE A 529 -21.72 19.08 13.74
C PHE A 529 -20.22 19.37 13.56
N ALA A 530 -19.39 18.37 13.85
CA ALA A 530 -17.96 18.38 13.57
C ALA A 530 -17.53 17.09 12.90
N VAL A 531 -16.49 17.15 12.10
CA VAL A 531 -15.86 15.99 11.45
C VAL A 531 -14.36 15.98 11.70
N VAL A 532 -13.77 14.79 11.80
CA VAL A 532 -12.33 14.61 11.80
C VAL A 532 -11.87 14.45 10.37
N ASP A 533 -10.72 15.01 10.06
CA ASP A 533 -10.03 14.89 8.78
C ASP A 533 -10.89 15.18 7.53
N PHE A 534 -11.61 16.28 7.56
CA PHE A 534 -12.44 16.71 6.41
C PHE A 534 -11.66 16.82 5.10
N HIS A 535 -10.35 17.09 5.17
CA HIS A 535 -9.48 17.27 4.01
C HIS A 535 -8.75 15.99 3.57
N GLU A 536 -9.05 14.83 4.18
CA GLU A 536 -8.47 13.53 3.83
C GLU A 536 -6.94 13.55 3.86
N LYS A 537 -6.36 13.94 4.99
CA LYS A 537 -4.93 14.01 5.25
C LYS A 537 -4.37 12.73 5.88
N MET A 538 -5.24 11.91 6.45
CA MET A 538 -4.89 10.65 7.10
C MET A 538 -5.58 9.50 6.40
N SER A 539 -4.93 8.36 6.42
CA SER A 539 -5.50 7.10 5.95
C SER A 539 -6.01 6.29 7.15
N ASP A 540 -6.98 6.86 7.87
CA ASP A 540 -7.64 6.18 8.99
C ASP A 540 -8.67 5.14 8.52
N ALA A 541 -9.32 4.42 9.44
CA ALA A 541 -10.30 3.39 9.08
C ALA A 541 -11.65 3.98 8.63
N THR A 542 -11.64 5.00 7.76
CA THR A 542 -12.84 5.70 7.26
C THR A 542 -12.80 5.86 5.75
N ILE A 543 -13.93 5.65 5.09
CA ILE A 543 -14.17 6.07 3.71
C ILE A 543 -15.29 7.09 3.73
N ASP A 544 -15.05 8.28 3.19
CA ASP A 544 -16.04 9.34 3.19
C ASP A 544 -16.29 9.95 1.81
N TYR A 545 -17.48 10.55 1.66
CA TYR A 545 -17.90 11.29 0.48
C TYR A 545 -18.70 12.50 0.86
N ASN A 546 -18.47 13.61 0.15
CA ASN A 546 -19.29 14.82 0.24
C ASN A 546 -20.03 15.04 -1.07
N TYR A 547 -21.30 15.37 -0.99
CA TYR A 547 -22.15 15.67 -2.13
C TYR A 547 -22.76 17.07 -2.01
N THR A 548 -22.81 17.79 -3.11
CA THR A 548 -23.66 18.96 -3.26
C THR A 548 -24.80 18.61 -4.21
N PHE A 549 -26.02 18.65 -3.70
CA PHE A 549 -27.23 18.35 -4.48
C PHE A 549 -27.86 19.67 -4.92
N THR A 550 -28.28 19.72 -6.19
CA THR A 550 -29.04 20.83 -6.77
C THR A 550 -30.33 20.35 -7.44
N GLN A 551 -30.55 19.03 -7.46
CA GLN A 551 -31.72 18.40 -8.08
C GLN A 551 -32.05 17.06 -7.44
N THR A 552 -33.26 16.58 -7.65
CA THR A 552 -33.67 15.22 -7.30
C THR A 552 -32.90 14.20 -8.09
N GLY A 553 -32.64 13.02 -7.50
CA GLY A 553 -31.85 11.96 -8.16
C GLY A 553 -31.34 10.91 -7.19
N THR A 554 -30.62 9.92 -7.74
CA THR A 554 -29.96 8.89 -6.97
C THR A 554 -28.43 9.08 -7.08
N TYR A 555 -27.78 9.20 -5.94
CA TYR A 555 -26.35 9.45 -5.80
C TYR A 555 -25.70 8.26 -5.07
N ILE A 556 -24.68 7.70 -5.67
CA ILE A 556 -24.07 6.43 -5.23
C ILE A 556 -22.62 6.69 -4.83
N SER A 557 -22.26 6.30 -3.60
CA SER A 557 -20.87 6.11 -3.15
C SER A 557 -20.62 4.60 -3.05
N ALA A 558 -20.08 4.01 -4.09
CA ALA A 558 -19.89 2.56 -4.15
C ALA A 558 -18.91 2.10 -3.06
N GLU A 559 -17.82 2.83 -2.86
CA GLU A 559 -16.76 2.54 -1.90
C GLU A 559 -17.25 2.73 -0.44
N ALA A 560 -18.07 3.72 -0.18
CA ALA A 560 -18.70 3.89 1.14
C ALA A 560 -19.90 2.95 1.34
N GLY A 561 -20.30 2.17 0.35
CA GLY A 561 -21.46 1.28 0.44
C GLY A 561 -22.77 2.03 0.73
N PHE A 562 -22.94 3.24 0.16
CA PHE A 562 -24.03 4.15 0.49
C PHE A 562 -24.75 4.67 -0.76
N VAL A 563 -26.07 4.85 -0.66
CA VAL A 563 -26.87 5.48 -1.69
C VAL A 563 -27.81 6.50 -1.04
N CYS A 564 -27.77 7.74 -1.56
CA CYS A 564 -28.73 8.78 -1.25
C CYS A 564 -29.71 8.96 -2.42
N SER A 565 -30.99 8.75 -2.20
CA SER A 565 -32.05 9.05 -3.19
C SER A 565 -32.79 10.32 -2.76
N VAL A 566 -32.46 11.44 -3.39
CA VAL A 566 -33.09 12.75 -3.14
C VAL A 566 -34.42 12.79 -3.89
N GLN A 567 -35.51 12.89 -3.16
CA GLN A 567 -36.90 12.90 -3.67
C GLN A 567 -37.47 14.31 -3.76
N ARG A 568 -37.03 15.21 -2.89
CA ARG A 568 -37.45 16.60 -2.84
C ARG A 568 -36.26 17.50 -2.46
N ILE A 569 -36.12 18.59 -3.19
CA ILE A 569 -35.11 19.62 -2.96
C ILE A 569 -35.55 20.89 -3.68
N ASP A 570 -35.49 22.04 -3.05
CA ASP A 570 -35.83 23.36 -3.61
C ASP A 570 -34.65 24.32 -3.66
N SER A 571 -33.62 24.07 -2.88
CA SER A 571 -32.34 24.79 -2.90
C SER A 571 -31.16 23.83 -2.79
N ALA A 572 -29.94 24.32 -3.00
CA ALA A 572 -28.76 23.47 -2.86
C ALA A 572 -28.66 22.87 -1.44
N ALA A 573 -28.36 21.58 -1.39
CA ALA A 573 -28.11 20.86 -0.14
C ALA A 573 -26.72 20.21 -0.19
N TRP A 574 -26.05 20.14 0.95
CA TRP A 574 -24.76 19.45 1.10
C TRP A 574 -24.93 18.25 2.03
N LEU A 575 -24.31 17.13 1.72
CA LEU A 575 -24.32 15.91 2.53
C LEU A 575 -22.93 15.29 2.59
N ARG A 576 -22.54 14.85 3.77
CA ARG A 576 -21.38 13.99 4.01
C ARG A 576 -21.85 12.62 4.51
N VAL A 577 -21.26 11.56 3.96
CA VAL A 577 -21.35 10.21 4.50
C VAL A 577 -19.93 9.73 4.85
N GLU A 578 -19.79 9.16 6.02
CA GLU A 578 -18.60 8.45 6.50
C GLU A 578 -18.96 6.99 6.72
N HIS A 579 -18.23 6.06 6.09
CA HIS A 579 -18.30 4.64 6.39
C HIS A 579 -17.09 4.30 7.25
N ASN A 580 -17.34 4.00 8.50
CA ASN A 580 -16.33 3.74 9.53
C ASN A 580 -16.14 2.24 9.68
N PHE A 581 -14.94 1.74 9.35
CA PHE A 581 -14.56 0.32 9.40
C PHE A 581 -14.07 -0.08 10.80
N VAL A 582 -14.82 0.27 11.81
CA VAL A 582 -14.61 -0.07 13.22
C VAL A 582 -15.92 -0.43 13.88
N SER A 583 -15.86 -1.21 14.96
CA SER A 583 -17.06 -1.56 15.70
C SER A 583 -17.83 -0.31 16.16
N PRO A 584 -19.14 -0.21 15.91
CA PRO A 584 -19.97 0.76 16.62
C PRO A 584 -19.92 0.51 18.12
N ASP A 585 -20.37 1.47 18.92
CA ASP A 585 -20.47 1.26 20.36
C ASP A 585 -21.55 0.24 20.69
N GLU A 586 -21.34 -0.48 21.78
CA GLU A 586 -22.34 -1.40 22.32
C GLU A 586 -23.60 -0.65 22.78
N LEU A 587 -24.67 -1.39 22.99
CA LEU A 587 -25.88 -0.87 23.63
C LEU A 587 -25.57 -0.40 25.05
N LYS A 588 -25.95 0.84 25.37
CA LYS A 588 -25.84 1.39 26.74
C LYS A 588 -26.85 0.76 27.69
N ASN A 589 -28.01 0.40 27.15
CA ASN A 589 -29.07 -0.25 27.87
C ASN A 589 -29.51 -1.54 27.15
N ALA A 590 -29.73 -2.59 27.90
CA ALA A 590 -30.22 -3.84 27.33
C ALA A 590 -31.54 -3.60 26.58
N ASN A 591 -31.63 -4.11 25.37
CA ASN A 591 -32.83 -4.06 24.53
C ASN A 591 -33.15 -5.44 23.99
N GLU A 592 -34.23 -6.07 24.51
CA GLU A 592 -34.67 -7.43 24.13
C GLU A 592 -34.99 -7.59 22.64
N ASN A 593 -35.22 -6.48 21.92
CA ASN A 593 -35.52 -6.48 20.50
C ASN A 593 -34.26 -6.37 19.62
N ILE A 594 -33.09 -6.08 20.18
CA ILE A 594 -31.80 -6.04 19.47
C ILE A 594 -30.94 -7.21 19.97
N PHE A 595 -30.70 -8.18 19.12
CA PHE A 595 -30.01 -9.42 19.48
C PHE A 595 -28.48 -9.27 19.31
N ASN A 596 -28.07 -8.52 18.30
CA ASN A 596 -26.67 -8.29 17.98
C ASN A 596 -26.51 -7.01 17.16
N ILE A 597 -25.34 -6.38 17.25
CA ILE A 597 -24.95 -5.21 16.46
C ILE A 597 -23.76 -5.59 15.61
N SER A 598 -23.55 -4.95 14.44
CA SER A 598 -22.37 -5.16 13.59
C SER A 598 -21.09 -5.03 14.42
N PRO A 599 -20.19 -6.01 14.40
CA PRO A 599 -18.93 -5.89 15.11
C PRO A 599 -17.88 -5.09 14.34
N ASN A 600 -18.14 -4.73 13.07
CA ASN A 600 -17.08 -4.32 12.16
C ASN A 600 -17.23 -2.90 11.61
N HIS A 601 -18.44 -2.37 11.53
CA HIS A 601 -18.62 -1.06 10.85
C HIS A 601 -19.93 -0.35 11.19
N TYR A 602 -19.94 0.96 10.92
CA TYR A 602 -21.13 1.81 10.97
C TYR A 602 -20.95 2.99 10.00
N TRP A 603 -22.05 3.67 9.68
CA TRP A 603 -22.05 4.90 8.87
C TRP A 603 -22.42 6.10 9.73
N ARG A 604 -21.86 7.24 9.39
CA ARG A 604 -22.31 8.54 9.88
C ARG A 604 -22.72 9.38 8.69
N VAL A 605 -23.90 9.99 8.78
CA VAL A 605 -24.44 10.87 7.74
C VAL A 605 -24.74 12.22 8.37
N GLU A 606 -24.19 13.29 7.81
CA GLU A 606 -24.51 14.67 8.18
C GLU A 606 -24.90 15.44 6.91
N TYR A 607 -25.79 16.42 7.02
CA TYR A 607 -26.16 17.25 5.90
C TYR A 607 -26.53 18.68 6.32
N LEU A 608 -26.38 19.61 5.37
CA LEU A 608 -26.79 21.00 5.43
C LEU A 608 -27.83 21.22 4.35
N ALA A 609 -29.06 21.49 4.74
CA ALA A 609 -30.18 21.66 3.83
C ALA A 609 -31.31 22.42 4.51
N ASN A 610 -32.23 22.98 3.72
CA ASN A 610 -33.48 23.51 4.23
C ASN A 610 -34.55 22.43 4.47
N ASP A 611 -35.72 22.79 4.93
CA ASP A 611 -36.81 21.88 5.31
C ASP A 611 -37.42 21.12 4.13
N GLU A 612 -37.17 21.55 2.87
CA GLU A 612 -37.66 20.87 1.67
C GLU A 612 -36.72 19.75 1.16
N PHE A 613 -35.57 19.53 1.82
CA PHE A 613 -34.66 18.44 1.48
C PHE A 613 -35.15 17.12 2.08
N ALA A 614 -35.57 16.19 1.23
CA ALA A 614 -36.09 14.91 1.67
C ALA A 614 -35.73 13.78 0.69
N GLY A 615 -35.62 12.56 1.25
CA GLY A 615 -35.24 11.40 0.45
C GLY A 615 -35.13 10.11 1.29
N THR A 616 -34.24 9.23 0.87
CA THR A 616 -33.95 7.99 1.56
C THR A 616 -32.46 7.67 1.52
N PHE A 617 -31.94 7.05 2.58
CA PHE A 617 -30.61 6.47 2.63
C PHE A 617 -30.68 4.96 2.45
N SER A 618 -29.72 4.38 1.74
CA SER A 618 -29.56 2.94 1.65
C SER A 618 -28.12 2.57 1.95
N PHE A 619 -27.93 1.52 2.73
CA PHE A 619 -26.65 1.03 3.20
C PHE A 619 -26.42 -0.39 2.67
N LYS A 620 -25.24 -0.64 2.14
CA LYS A 620 -24.84 -1.94 1.60
C LYS A 620 -24.57 -2.93 2.74
N PHE A 621 -25.01 -4.17 2.56
CA PHE A 621 -24.57 -5.28 3.39
C PHE A 621 -24.04 -6.42 2.52
N LYS A 622 -23.07 -7.17 3.05
CA LYS A 622 -22.45 -8.30 2.37
C LYS A 622 -21.98 -9.35 3.37
N ALA A 623 -22.55 -10.55 3.26
CA ALA A 623 -22.35 -11.67 4.17
C ALA A 623 -22.30 -13.03 3.46
N ASP A 624 -22.06 -13.04 2.15
CA ASP A 624 -22.08 -14.24 1.31
C ASP A 624 -20.80 -15.08 1.38
N ALA A 625 -19.75 -14.59 2.07
CA ALA A 625 -18.53 -15.34 2.35
C ALA A 625 -18.01 -15.03 3.78
N PRO A 626 -17.26 -15.96 4.42
CA PRO A 626 -16.71 -15.75 5.77
C PRO A 626 -15.80 -14.53 5.94
N THR A 627 -15.21 -14.07 4.87
CA THR A 627 -14.33 -12.89 4.82
C THR A 627 -15.08 -11.57 4.68
N GLU A 628 -16.39 -11.62 4.42
CA GLU A 628 -17.19 -10.42 4.21
C GLU A 628 -17.52 -9.71 5.54
N LEU A 629 -17.64 -8.40 5.45
CA LEU A 629 -17.75 -7.48 6.59
C LEU A 629 -18.92 -7.80 7.51
N ASP A 630 -20.06 -8.23 6.95
CA ASP A 630 -21.29 -8.53 7.68
C ASP A 630 -21.48 -10.00 8.00
N TYR A 631 -20.59 -10.88 7.53
CA TYR A 631 -20.72 -12.32 7.79
C TYR A 631 -20.91 -12.68 9.27
N PRO A 632 -20.24 -12.02 10.25
CA PRO A 632 -20.42 -12.32 11.66
C PRO A 632 -21.85 -12.11 12.15
N LEU A 633 -22.61 -11.15 11.59
CA LEU A 633 -24.02 -10.93 11.92
C LEU A 633 -24.92 -12.12 11.51
N PHE A 634 -24.59 -12.76 10.39
CA PHE A 634 -25.37 -13.86 9.81
C PHE A 634 -24.92 -15.23 10.32
N SER A 635 -23.81 -15.30 11.06
CA SER A 635 -23.33 -16.55 11.67
C SER A 635 -24.33 -17.05 12.73
N GLY A 636 -24.35 -18.37 12.99
CA GLY A 636 -25.24 -18.96 14.01
C GLY A 636 -26.70 -19.15 13.60
N GLY A 637 -27.02 -19.12 12.29
CA GLY A 637 -28.34 -19.39 11.74
C GLY A 637 -29.26 -18.18 11.60
N ASN A 638 -28.71 -16.98 11.75
CA ASN A 638 -29.42 -15.74 11.45
C ASN A 638 -29.70 -15.61 9.95
N SER A 639 -30.75 -14.89 9.61
CA SER A 639 -31.16 -14.63 8.22
C SER A 639 -31.54 -13.17 8.04
N THR A 640 -31.71 -12.75 6.77
CA THR A 640 -32.20 -11.41 6.45
C THR A 640 -33.54 -11.07 7.05
N ALA A 641 -34.34 -12.08 7.49
CA ALA A 641 -35.60 -11.84 8.22
C ALA A 641 -35.38 -11.09 9.55
N ASN A 642 -34.23 -11.29 10.17
CA ASN A 642 -33.84 -10.63 11.42
C ASN A 642 -32.92 -9.41 11.23
N LEU A 643 -32.50 -9.14 10.01
CA LEU A 643 -31.63 -7.97 9.73
C LEU A 643 -32.42 -6.68 9.98
N VAL A 644 -31.88 -5.82 10.83
CA VAL A 644 -32.44 -4.52 11.18
C VAL A 644 -31.44 -3.39 10.90
N LEU A 645 -31.96 -2.21 10.57
CA LEU A 645 -31.18 -0.99 10.55
C LEU A 645 -31.32 -0.30 11.90
N LEU A 646 -30.17 -0.04 12.52
CA LEU A 646 -30.06 0.67 13.79
C LEU A 646 -29.65 2.09 13.53
N TYR A 647 -30.17 3.01 14.32
CA TYR A 647 -29.91 4.45 14.24
C TYR A 647 -29.72 5.04 15.63
N ARG A 648 -28.84 6.03 15.73
CA ARG A 648 -28.76 7.01 16.84
C ARG A 648 -28.33 8.38 16.30
N ARG A 649 -28.57 9.46 17.03
CA ARG A 649 -28.14 10.79 16.57
C ARG A 649 -26.61 10.95 16.65
N ASN A 650 -26.00 10.51 17.76
CA ASN A 650 -24.56 10.53 18.00
C ASN A 650 -24.17 9.51 19.09
N ALA A 651 -22.92 9.42 19.43
CA ALA A 651 -22.39 8.46 20.41
C ALA A 651 -22.91 8.66 21.85
N THR A 652 -23.61 9.77 22.19
CA THR A 652 -24.24 9.95 23.49
C THR A 652 -25.59 9.24 23.62
N ASP A 653 -26.23 8.92 22.48
CA ASP A 653 -27.50 8.21 22.42
C ASP A 653 -27.33 6.69 22.41
N ASP A 654 -28.43 5.95 22.62
CA ASP A 654 -28.47 4.51 22.44
C ASP A 654 -29.00 4.13 21.06
N TRP A 655 -28.63 2.95 20.57
CA TRP A 655 -29.12 2.42 19.32
C TRP A 655 -30.60 2.04 19.38
N ARG A 656 -31.34 2.36 18.33
CA ARG A 656 -32.74 1.97 18.16
C ARG A 656 -33.00 1.43 16.78
N ILE A 657 -33.91 0.44 16.70
CA ILE A 657 -34.38 -0.09 15.43
C ILE A 657 -35.23 0.97 14.73
N ILE A 658 -34.94 1.23 13.45
CA ILE A 658 -35.74 2.11 12.61
C ILE A 658 -36.40 1.35 11.46
N PRO A 659 -37.56 1.83 10.95
CA PRO A 659 -38.22 1.25 9.79
C PRO A 659 -37.30 1.20 8.58
N SER A 660 -37.18 0.02 7.98
CA SER A 660 -36.30 -0.19 6.84
C SER A 660 -36.82 -1.27 5.89
N VAL A 661 -36.39 -1.20 4.63
CA VAL A 661 -36.69 -2.17 3.59
C VAL A 661 -35.41 -2.84 3.12
N ILE A 662 -35.39 -4.17 3.11
CA ILE A 662 -34.24 -4.95 2.65
C ILE A 662 -34.45 -5.34 1.19
N GLN A 663 -33.40 -5.20 0.40
CA GLN A 663 -33.30 -5.65 -0.99
C GLN A 663 -32.07 -6.56 -1.10
N GLY A 664 -32.28 -7.82 -1.42
CA GLY A 664 -31.25 -8.86 -1.45
C GLY A 664 -31.41 -9.90 -0.35
N ASN A 665 -30.49 -10.85 -0.27
CA ASN A 665 -30.48 -11.91 0.73
C ASN A 665 -29.20 -11.84 1.59
N LEU A 666 -28.12 -12.57 1.27
CA LEU A 666 -26.85 -12.47 1.98
C LEU A 666 -25.99 -11.29 1.51
N SER A 667 -26.41 -10.63 0.44
CA SER A 667 -25.80 -9.42 -0.08
C SER A 667 -26.90 -8.53 -0.66
N GLY A 668 -26.78 -7.20 -0.45
CA GLY A 668 -27.81 -6.27 -0.91
C GLY A 668 -27.73 -4.91 -0.27
N MET A 669 -28.90 -4.26 -0.20
CA MET A 669 -29.08 -2.94 0.41
C MET A 669 -30.18 -2.97 1.47
N ILE A 670 -29.97 -2.26 2.58
CA ILE A 670 -31.00 -1.95 3.54
C ILE A 670 -31.33 -0.45 3.47
N LYS A 671 -32.57 -0.16 3.10
CA LYS A 671 -33.05 1.21 2.86
C LYS A 671 -33.75 1.74 4.10
N SER A 672 -33.30 2.86 4.63
CA SER A 672 -33.99 3.60 5.69
C SER A 672 -35.25 4.26 5.16
N MET A 673 -36.33 4.14 5.93
CA MET A 673 -37.55 4.90 5.68
C MET A 673 -37.54 6.29 6.37
N GLN A 674 -36.44 6.63 7.05
CA GLN A 674 -36.21 7.90 7.71
C GLN A 674 -35.00 8.59 7.08
N PHE A 675 -35.13 9.88 6.79
CA PHE A 675 -34.07 10.73 6.20
C PHE A 675 -33.57 11.69 7.27
N ARG A 676 -32.56 11.28 8.05
CA ARG A 676 -32.08 12.02 9.23
C ARG A 676 -30.56 11.98 9.32
N PRO A 677 -29.91 13.09 9.77
CA PRO A 677 -28.50 13.04 10.11
C PRO A 677 -28.27 12.20 11.37
N GLY A 678 -27.15 11.49 11.44
CA GLY A 678 -26.76 10.67 12.57
C GLY A 678 -26.00 9.42 12.17
N GLU A 679 -25.88 8.50 13.10
CA GLU A 679 -25.17 7.25 12.93
C GLU A 679 -26.11 6.11 12.60
N TYR A 680 -25.66 5.22 11.71
CA TYR A 680 -26.39 4.06 11.22
C TYR A 680 -25.50 2.82 11.30
N THR A 681 -26.06 1.70 11.74
CA THR A 681 -25.36 0.41 11.68
C THR A 681 -26.35 -0.73 11.45
N LEU A 682 -25.80 -1.88 11.12
CA LEU A 682 -26.57 -3.10 10.95
C LEU A 682 -26.67 -3.86 12.27
N GLY A 683 -27.75 -4.57 12.46
CA GLY A 683 -27.93 -5.46 13.59
C GLY A 683 -28.87 -6.61 13.27
N MET A 684 -28.94 -7.56 14.18
CA MET A 684 -29.98 -8.58 14.19
C MET A 684 -31.00 -8.26 15.28
N GLY A 685 -32.28 -8.35 14.97
CA GLY A 685 -33.32 -7.98 15.91
C GLY A 685 -34.73 -8.31 15.45
N ASN A 686 -35.68 -7.91 16.28
CA ASN A 686 -37.11 -8.04 15.95
C ASN A 686 -37.54 -6.82 15.11
N ARG A 687 -37.78 -7.02 13.84
CA ARG A 687 -38.19 -5.95 12.88
C ARG A 687 -39.52 -5.32 13.25
N GLU A 688 -40.44 -6.05 13.86
CA GLU A 688 -41.75 -5.53 14.30
C GLU A 688 -41.60 -4.46 15.41
N ALA A 689 -40.50 -4.48 16.16
CA ALA A 689 -40.19 -3.46 17.16
C ALA A 689 -39.99 -2.05 16.56
N ALA A 690 -39.63 -1.95 15.29
CA ALA A 690 -39.56 -0.67 14.57
C ALA A 690 -40.93 -0.01 14.43
N GLU A 691 -42.00 -0.78 14.20
CA GLU A 691 -43.35 -0.30 14.08
C GLU A 691 -43.93 0.10 15.44
N ILE A 692 -43.62 -0.68 16.50
CA ILE A 692 -44.03 -0.37 17.87
C ILE A 692 -43.41 0.94 18.35
N ASN A 693 -42.12 1.18 18.03
CA ASN A 693 -41.45 2.42 18.36
C ASN A 693 -42.03 3.60 17.56
N GLN A 694 -42.49 3.40 16.34
CA GLN A 694 -43.16 4.44 15.56
C GLN A 694 -44.52 4.80 16.19
N LYS A 695 -45.26 3.83 16.68
CA LYS A 695 -46.52 4.08 17.43
C LYS A 695 -46.31 4.70 18.82
N LYS A 696 -45.17 4.43 19.48
CA LYS A 696 -44.79 5.05 20.76
C LYS A 696 -44.11 6.44 20.53
N SER A 697 -43.39 6.63 19.44
CA SER A 697 -42.70 7.91 19.13
C SER A 697 -43.65 8.99 18.60
N SER A 698 -44.92 8.65 18.30
CA SER A 698 -45.95 9.66 18.00
C SER A 698 -46.20 10.61 19.18
N THR A 699 -45.58 10.35 20.33
CA THR A 699 -45.67 11.21 21.52
C THR A 699 -44.31 11.84 21.92
N HIS A 700 -43.20 11.54 21.22
CA HIS A 700 -41.88 12.06 21.57
C HIS A 700 -41.31 12.87 20.40
N CYS A 701 -41.11 14.16 20.67
CA CYS A 701 -40.45 15.06 19.70
C CYS A 701 -38.93 14.98 19.82
N ILE A 702 -38.25 15.05 18.69
CA ILE A 702 -36.78 15.15 18.65
C ILE A 702 -36.40 16.60 18.67
N VAL A 703 -35.50 16.98 19.58
CA VAL A 703 -34.98 18.34 19.71
C VAL A 703 -33.56 18.37 19.15
N TYR A 704 -33.33 19.25 18.18
CA TYR A 704 -31.98 19.49 17.62
C TYR A 704 -31.81 20.97 17.24
N PRO A 705 -30.57 21.45 17.10
CA PRO A 705 -29.35 20.79 17.48
C PRO A 705 -29.26 20.55 18.99
N ASN A 706 -28.58 19.51 19.39
CA ASN A 706 -28.29 19.19 20.78
C ASN A 706 -26.81 18.94 20.97
N PRO A 707 -26.06 19.83 21.66
CA PRO A 707 -26.51 20.96 22.44
C PRO A 707 -26.82 22.24 21.62
N THR A 708 -27.63 23.13 22.17
CA THR A 708 -27.96 24.43 21.57
C THR A 708 -27.82 25.56 22.58
N LEU A 709 -27.52 26.76 22.10
CA LEU A 709 -27.47 28.01 22.92
C LEU A 709 -28.62 28.99 22.64
N GLN A 710 -29.28 28.92 21.49
CA GLN A 710 -30.27 29.90 21.09
C GLN A 710 -31.55 29.34 20.48
N ASN A 711 -31.42 28.45 19.49
CA ASN A 711 -32.58 27.90 18.79
C ASN A 711 -32.58 26.39 18.86
N ILE A 712 -33.72 25.81 19.15
CA ILE A 712 -33.96 24.36 19.11
C ILE A 712 -35.04 24.12 18.08
N THR A 713 -34.82 23.14 17.24
CA THR A 713 -35.86 22.57 16.37
C THR A 713 -36.46 21.37 17.07
N ILE A 714 -37.78 21.36 17.19
CA ILE A 714 -38.52 20.26 17.77
C ILE A 714 -39.21 19.52 16.61
N ASP A 715 -38.70 18.36 16.25
CA ASP A 715 -39.29 17.51 15.20
C ASP A 715 -40.27 16.52 15.84
N CYS A 716 -41.54 16.74 15.57
CA CYS A 716 -42.63 15.91 16.06
C CYS A 716 -43.35 15.24 14.87
N PRO A 717 -43.40 13.91 14.80
CA PRO A 717 -43.93 13.20 13.65
C PRO A 717 -45.44 13.44 13.34
N ASP A 718 -46.22 13.91 14.32
CA ASP A 718 -47.62 14.27 14.14
C ASP A 718 -47.87 15.71 14.53
N TYR A 719 -48.10 16.55 13.53
CA TYR A 719 -48.41 17.96 13.69
C TYR A 719 -49.74 18.10 14.42
N GLN A 720 -49.70 18.36 15.75
CA GLN A 720 -50.76 19.06 16.46
C GLN A 720 -50.14 20.24 17.17
N GLU A 721 -50.78 21.39 17.08
CA GLU A 721 -50.39 22.61 17.79
C GLU A 721 -50.17 22.35 19.28
N PHE A 722 -48.90 22.54 19.73
CA PHE A 722 -48.63 22.50 21.16
C PHE A 722 -49.13 23.76 21.82
N ASN A 723 -50.08 23.59 22.77
CA ASN A 723 -50.56 24.72 23.57
C ASN A 723 -49.55 25.12 24.67
N ASN A 724 -48.64 24.22 25.08
CA ASN A 724 -47.60 24.50 26.07
C ASN A 724 -46.44 23.53 25.92
N TYR A 725 -45.19 24.02 26.07
CA TYR A 725 -43.97 23.21 26.20
C TYR A 725 -43.13 23.74 27.37
N PHE A 726 -42.42 22.83 28.02
CA PHE A 726 -41.50 23.13 29.10
C PHE A 726 -40.11 22.60 28.73
N ILE A 727 -39.12 23.47 28.85
CA ILE A 727 -37.71 23.08 28.63
C ILE A 727 -37.04 23.07 30.00
N TYR A 728 -36.52 21.92 30.40
CA TYR A 728 -35.76 21.75 31.62
C TYR A 728 -34.26 21.65 31.28
N ASN A 729 -33.42 22.24 32.11
CA ASN A 729 -31.98 22.03 32.02
C ASN A 729 -31.60 20.67 32.65
N SER A 730 -30.32 20.28 32.57
CA SER A 730 -29.82 19.02 33.10
C SER A 730 -29.92 18.85 34.64
N GLN A 731 -30.49 19.84 35.33
CA GLN A 731 -30.71 19.80 36.78
C GLN A 731 -32.23 19.73 37.17
N GLY A 732 -33.14 19.70 36.21
CA GLY A 732 -34.60 19.61 36.39
C GLY A 732 -35.31 20.94 36.15
#